data_feeb2a387aa95a9409377dbc22a09f4b
#
_entry.id   feeb2a387aa95a9409377dbc22a09f4b
#
_cell.length_a   1.000
_cell.length_b   1.000
_cell.length_c   1.000
_cell.angle_alpha   90.00
_cell.angle_beta   90.00
_cell.angle_gamma   90.00
#
_symmetry.space_group_name_H-M   'P 1'
#
loop_
_entity.id
_entity.type
_entity.pdbx_description
1 polymer ?
#
loop_
_entity_poly.entity_id
_entity_poly.type
_entity_poly.pdbx_seq_one_letter_code
_entity_poly.pdbx_strand_id
1 'polypeptide(L)'
;MAQNLFRMAALGVLMGTCAVSFSLAQQTLQDVPTQVNENKFKQLGQALPTPNVYRTASGAPGHEYWQQQVDYNIQVTLDDENQRIDGEERILYKNNSPDELRYLWLQLDQNVRALDSDSYKIRESRINERSSFGSIQGLEPSFDGGFKIQYVGDETGRPLKYTINKTMMRIDLPAPLKPGGTFVFDVAWWYNINDRMQDGGRSGYEYFEEEDNYLYTIAQFYPRLVVYMDNEGWQNKQFLGSGEFTLNFGDYHVEITVPADHVVASTGVLKNEKSVLTPTQRKRLQQARKTYDQPVMIVNEDEARTAEQGKKSGTKTWIFDAENVRDFGWASSRKFIWDAMAVKVGNKSPLAMSFYPKEGNPLWEQYSTKAVAQTLKTYSKFTIVYPYPVAISVHTKWIGMEYPMICFNGGRPEPDGTYTERTKIGMISVIIHEVGHNFFPMIINSDERQWTWMDEGLNTFVQYLTEKEFDRDYPTRRGAARDIRNYMGGDKSRISPIMTNSESIYQFGNNAYGKPATALNILRETIMGRELFDYAFKEYSRRWAFKHPSPADFFRTMEDASGVDLDWFWRGWFYSTDHVDIALDEVKWYQIDTQNPEVEAAFDRGAAAREPADIALIRDEEFIPTSYIEADPTLNDFYTTTDPFMVLELDKVEYEERLAYLSDEEKALLASGKNYYEITFRNEGGLVMPLILQFEYEDGTQEIRRIPAEIWKMSEPTVTKVFMTEQPAAQITLDPMLETADVDMDDNYWPPRPQPTRFELFKSERGRRSSGGGENPMQRARRDAEMQSGGE
;
A
#
# COMPACT_ATOMS: atom_id res chain seq x y z
N MET A 1 17.77 -74.27 -21.38
CA MET A 1 18.39 -72.94 -21.45
C MET A 1 17.66 -71.98 -22.45
N ALA A 2 17.13 -72.42 -23.53
CA ALA A 2 16.45 -71.54 -24.51
C ALA A 2 15.09 -70.97 -24.07
N GLN A 3 14.35 -71.71 -23.22
CA GLN A 3 13.03 -71.17 -22.73
C GLN A 3 13.11 -70.03 -21.65
N ASN A 4 14.22 -69.99 -20.94
CA ASN A 4 14.40 -68.89 -19.93
C ASN A 4 14.89 -67.58 -20.54
N LEU A 5 15.59 -67.63 -21.65
CA LEU A 5 15.99 -66.40 -22.37
C LEU A 5 14.80 -65.69 -23.03
N PHE A 6 13.82 -66.46 -23.52
CA PHE A 6 12.62 -65.91 -24.15
C PHE A 6 11.69 -65.21 -23.11
N ARG A 7 11.64 -65.82 -21.91
CA ARG A 7 10.85 -65.14 -20.80
C ARG A 7 11.48 -63.92 -20.27
N MET A 8 12.81 -63.83 -20.20
CA MET A 8 13.49 -62.56 -19.77
C MET A 8 13.42 -61.46 -20.83
N ALA A 9 13.49 -61.85 -22.13
CA ALA A 9 13.33 -60.83 -23.20
C ALA A 9 11.89 -60.27 -23.29
N ALA A 10 10.88 -61.18 -23.08
CA ALA A 10 9.48 -60.75 -23.08
C ALA A 10 9.13 -59.85 -21.83
N LEU A 11 9.73 -60.11 -20.65
CA LEU A 11 9.56 -59.25 -19.47
C LEU A 11 10.27 -57.91 -19.62
N GLY A 12 11.45 -57.86 -20.27
CA GLY A 12 12.18 -56.64 -20.55
C GLY A 12 11.46 -55.71 -21.53
N VAL A 13 10.82 -56.27 -22.54
CA VAL A 13 10.03 -55.49 -23.53
C VAL A 13 8.72 -55.02 -22.90
N LEU A 14 8.06 -55.79 -22.04
CA LEU A 14 6.85 -55.35 -21.34
C LEU A 14 7.14 -54.25 -20.30
N MET A 15 8.28 -54.37 -19.58
CA MET A 15 8.68 -53.28 -18.64
C MET A 15 9.15 -52.02 -19.38
N GLY A 16 9.81 -52.15 -20.53
CA GLY A 16 10.23 -51.01 -21.34
C GLY A 16 9.04 -50.28 -21.97
N THR A 17 8.03 -50.99 -22.47
CA THR A 17 6.83 -50.36 -23.03
C THR A 17 5.91 -49.74 -21.97
N CYS A 18 5.81 -50.35 -20.77
CA CYS A 18 5.08 -49.72 -19.65
C CYS A 18 5.79 -48.46 -19.11
N ALA A 19 7.13 -48.45 -19.02
CA ALA A 19 7.88 -47.29 -18.56
C ALA A 19 7.82 -46.13 -19.55
N VAL A 20 7.89 -46.40 -20.86
CA VAL A 20 7.76 -45.37 -21.89
C VAL A 20 6.33 -44.85 -21.98
N SER A 21 5.31 -45.70 -21.82
CA SER A 21 3.92 -45.25 -21.77
C SER A 21 3.60 -44.46 -20.53
N PHE A 22 4.20 -44.75 -19.36
CA PHE A 22 4.05 -43.97 -18.14
C PHE A 22 4.76 -42.62 -18.26
N SER A 23 5.95 -42.58 -18.88
CA SER A 23 6.68 -41.32 -19.09
C SER A 23 5.97 -40.38 -20.10
N LEU A 24 5.41 -40.94 -21.17
CA LEU A 24 4.61 -40.18 -22.12
C LEU A 24 3.24 -39.75 -21.55
N ALA A 25 2.62 -40.58 -20.72
CA ALA A 25 1.38 -40.20 -20.03
C ALA A 25 1.62 -39.13 -18.95
N GLN A 26 2.77 -39.15 -18.28
CA GLN A 26 3.16 -38.15 -17.32
C GLN A 26 3.53 -36.81 -17.99
N GLN A 27 4.22 -36.84 -19.13
CA GLN A 27 4.49 -35.65 -19.94
C GLN A 27 3.19 -35.05 -20.52
N THR A 28 2.31 -35.90 -21.07
CA THR A 28 1.01 -35.37 -21.56
C THR A 28 0.07 -34.92 -20.47
N LEU A 29 0.18 -35.37 -19.21
CA LEU A 29 -0.59 -34.85 -18.08
C LEU A 29 0.01 -33.58 -17.50
N GLN A 30 1.31 -33.32 -17.70
CA GLN A 30 1.93 -32.05 -17.34
C GLN A 30 1.67 -30.94 -18.36
N ASP A 31 1.49 -31.29 -19.63
CA ASP A 31 1.24 -30.36 -20.73
C ASP A 31 -0.26 -30.15 -21.05
N VAL A 32 -1.17 -30.79 -20.34
CA VAL A 32 -2.58 -30.40 -20.38
C VAL A 32 -2.76 -29.24 -19.43
N PRO A 33 -2.94 -27.98 -19.91
CA PRO A 33 -3.25 -26.86 -19.04
C PRO A 33 -4.48 -27.24 -18.25
N THR A 34 -4.37 -27.24 -16.92
CA THR A 34 -5.52 -27.44 -16.04
C THR A 34 -6.31 -26.13 -16.01
N GLN A 35 -6.86 -25.74 -17.17
CA GLN A 35 -7.60 -24.49 -17.40
C GLN A 35 -8.74 -24.26 -16.39
N VAL A 36 -9.20 -25.30 -15.71
CA VAL A 36 -10.27 -25.20 -14.72
C VAL A 36 -9.87 -24.38 -13.49
N ASN A 37 -8.57 -24.33 -13.12
CA ASN A 37 -8.08 -23.57 -11.96
C ASN A 37 -7.35 -22.27 -12.32
N GLU A 38 -7.06 -22.01 -13.58
CA GLU A 38 -6.27 -20.88 -14.05
C GLU A 38 -7.09 -19.81 -14.78
N ASN A 39 -8.41 -19.92 -14.80
CA ASN A 39 -9.23 -18.89 -15.43
C ASN A 39 -9.13 -17.58 -14.67
N LYS A 40 -8.31 -16.67 -15.19
CA LYS A 40 -8.04 -15.33 -14.62
C LYS A 40 -9.31 -14.46 -14.57
N PHE A 41 -10.28 -14.71 -15.46
CA PHE A 41 -11.55 -13.98 -15.58
C PHE A 41 -12.74 -14.68 -14.91
N LYS A 42 -12.50 -15.77 -14.16
CA LYS A 42 -13.56 -16.40 -13.36
C LYS A 42 -14.03 -15.45 -12.28
N GLN A 43 -15.34 -15.19 -12.25
CA GLN A 43 -15.95 -14.31 -11.25
C GLN A 43 -15.75 -14.80 -9.82
N LEU A 44 -15.61 -13.87 -8.87
CA LEU A 44 -15.33 -14.15 -7.46
C LEU A 44 -16.59 -14.55 -6.67
N GLY A 45 -17.77 -14.54 -7.26
CA GLY A 45 -19.02 -14.82 -6.56
C GLY A 45 -19.07 -16.14 -5.76
N GLN A 46 -18.22 -17.13 -6.13
CA GLN A 46 -18.07 -18.38 -5.36
C GLN A 46 -17.01 -18.30 -4.25
N ALA A 47 -16.06 -17.37 -4.36
CA ALA A 47 -15.00 -17.16 -3.37
C ALA A 47 -15.41 -16.16 -2.29
N LEU A 48 -16.30 -15.23 -2.60
CA LEU A 48 -16.83 -14.25 -1.65
C LEU A 48 -18.01 -14.82 -0.85
N PRO A 49 -18.23 -14.38 0.40
CA PRO A 49 -19.39 -14.77 1.19
C PRO A 49 -20.71 -14.50 0.45
N THR A 50 -21.66 -15.39 0.55
CA THR A 50 -22.99 -15.23 -0.10
C THR A 50 -23.70 -14.00 0.46
N PRO A 51 -24.24 -13.10 -0.40
CA PRO A 51 -25.06 -11.99 0.05
C PRO A 51 -26.28 -12.42 0.85
N ASN A 52 -26.68 -11.60 1.82
CA ASN A 52 -27.81 -11.89 2.70
C ASN A 52 -28.52 -10.58 3.14
N VAL A 53 -29.43 -10.67 4.10
CA VAL A 53 -30.20 -9.52 4.62
C VAL A 53 -29.35 -8.50 5.39
N TYR A 54 -28.14 -8.88 5.84
CA TYR A 54 -27.20 -8.01 6.55
C TYR A 54 -26.19 -7.35 5.59
N ARG A 55 -25.77 -8.06 4.52
CA ARG A 55 -24.77 -7.63 3.54
C ARG A 55 -25.23 -7.95 2.13
N THR A 56 -25.50 -6.92 1.33
CA THR A 56 -26.13 -7.08 0.02
C THR A 56 -25.14 -7.47 -1.08
N ALA A 57 -25.67 -7.91 -2.22
CA ALA A 57 -24.89 -8.18 -3.43
C ALA A 57 -24.22 -6.94 -4.02
N SER A 58 -24.76 -5.74 -3.74
CA SER A 58 -24.14 -4.48 -4.14
C SER A 58 -23.01 -4.02 -3.22
N GLY A 59 -22.62 -4.81 -2.21
CA GLY A 59 -21.62 -4.44 -1.21
C GLY A 59 -22.09 -3.41 -0.19
N ALA A 60 -23.39 -3.05 -0.18
CA ALA A 60 -23.97 -2.15 0.81
C ALA A 60 -24.43 -2.92 2.06
N PRO A 61 -24.50 -2.27 3.25
CA PRO A 61 -25.22 -2.83 4.39
C PRO A 61 -26.66 -3.14 4.02
N GLY A 62 -27.14 -4.32 4.42
CA GLY A 62 -28.49 -4.76 4.19
C GLY A 62 -29.49 -4.10 5.13
N HIS A 63 -30.80 -4.34 4.90
CA HIS A 63 -31.87 -3.71 5.69
C HIS A 63 -31.97 -4.25 7.12
N GLU A 64 -31.36 -5.39 7.42
CA GLU A 64 -31.25 -5.95 8.77
C GLU A 64 -29.84 -5.87 9.36
N TYR A 65 -28.94 -5.05 8.75
CA TYR A 65 -27.59 -4.85 9.25
C TYR A 65 -27.63 -4.34 10.69
N TRP A 66 -26.85 -4.97 11.54
CA TRP A 66 -26.68 -4.59 12.93
C TRP A 66 -25.21 -4.54 13.33
N GLN A 67 -24.90 -3.82 14.38
CA GLN A 67 -23.63 -3.82 15.08
C GLN A 67 -23.84 -3.48 16.54
N GLN A 68 -22.93 -3.93 17.40
CA GLN A 68 -22.99 -3.66 18.83
C GLN A 68 -22.61 -2.18 19.12
N GLN A 69 -23.05 -1.69 20.28
CA GLN A 69 -22.65 -0.38 20.80
C GLN A 69 -22.08 -0.56 22.20
N VAL A 70 -20.98 0.15 22.49
CA VAL A 70 -20.31 0.08 23.79
C VAL A 70 -19.91 1.48 24.23
N ASP A 71 -20.51 1.97 25.31
CA ASP A 71 -20.18 3.27 25.90
C ASP A 71 -19.29 3.08 27.14
N TYR A 72 -18.35 3.99 27.34
CA TYR A 72 -17.34 3.91 28.39
C TYR A 72 -17.31 5.18 29.24
N ASN A 73 -17.25 4.99 30.56
CA ASN A 73 -16.88 6.03 31.52
C ASN A 73 -15.60 5.58 32.22
N ILE A 74 -14.47 6.26 31.94
CA ILE A 74 -13.15 5.83 32.39
C ILE A 74 -12.56 6.90 33.29
N GLN A 75 -12.02 6.49 34.43
CA GLN A 75 -11.17 7.30 35.31
C GLN A 75 -9.77 6.69 35.30
N VAL A 76 -8.77 7.50 34.95
CA VAL A 76 -7.38 7.04 34.87
C VAL A 76 -6.43 8.01 35.54
N THR A 77 -5.47 7.48 36.28
CA THR A 77 -4.43 8.24 36.97
C THR A 77 -3.05 7.82 36.49
N LEU A 78 -2.23 8.79 36.12
CA LEU A 78 -0.82 8.61 35.83
C LEU A 78 0.02 8.80 37.10
N ASP A 79 0.70 7.77 37.52
CA ASP A 79 1.78 7.85 38.49
C ASP A 79 3.12 8.13 37.76
N ASP A 80 3.49 9.42 37.70
CA ASP A 80 4.69 9.91 37.02
C ASP A 80 6.00 9.51 37.74
N GLU A 81 5.93 9.11 39.03
CA GLU A 81 7.11 8.69 39.79
C GLU A 81 7.46 7.21 39.52
N ASN A 82 6.46 6.37 39.33
CA ASN A 82 6.61 4.94 39.14
C ASN A 82 6.31 4.48 37.70
N GLN A 83 5.99 5.39 36.78
CA GLN A 83 5.56 5.12 35.41
C GLN A 83 4.49 4.05 35.32
N ARG A 84 3.38 4.30 36.03
CA ARG A 84 2.26 3.37 36.16
C ARG A 84 0.93 4.04 35.84
N ILE A 85 0.02 3.29 35.26
CA ILE A 85 -1.40 3.64 35.08
C ILE A 85 -2.22 2.87 36.10
N ASP A 86 -3.09 3.58 36.84
CA ASP A 86 -4.21 3.03 37.60
C ASP A 86 -5.51 3.50 36.95
N GLY A 87 -6.43 2.57 36.69
CA GLY A 87 -7.67 2.88 35.99
C GLY A 87 -8.87 2.10 36.51
N GLU A 88 -10.03 2.72 36.35
CA GLU A 88 -11.34 2.08 36.50
C GLU A 88 -12.26 2.53 35.38
N GLU A 89 -13.12 1.65 34.92
CA GLU A 89 -14.10 1.92 33.91
C GLU A 89 -15.45 1.32 34.23
N ARG A 90 -16.50 2.04 33.85
CA ARG A 90 -17.86 1.54 33.73
C ARG A 90 -18.21 1.38 32.29
N ILE A 91 -18.59 0.17 31.88
CA ILE A 91 -18.90 -0.20 30.51
C ILE A 91 -20.40 -0.45 30.39
N LEU A 92 -21.05 0.20 29.43
CA LEU A 92 -22.41 -0.07 29.01
C LEU A 92 -22.40 -0.77 27.67
N TYR A 93 -22.73 -2.05 27.64
CA TYR A 93 -22.83 -2.88 26.44
C TYR A 93 -24.27 -3.03 26.01
N LYS A 94 -24.58 -2.73 24.74
CA LYS A 94 -25.90 -2.91 24.13
C LYS A 94 -25.85 -4.01 23.07
N ASN A 95 -26.64 -5.06 23.28
CA ASN A 95 -26.77 -6.15 22.32
C ASN A 95 -27.77 -5.80 21.22
N ASN A 96 -27.28 -5.34 20.08
CA ASN A 96 -28.11 -5.04 18.91
C ASN A 96 -28.24 -6.25 17.96
N SER A 97 -27.58 -7.39 18.26
CA SER A 97 -27.71 -8.61 17.45
C SER A 97 -29.06 -9.31 17.68
N PRO A 98 -29.48 -10.18 16.77
CA PRO A 98 -30.63 -11.05 16.96
C PRO A 98 -30.38 -12.17 18.00
N ASP A 99 -29.16 -12.34 18.48
CA ASP A 99 -28.72 -13.45 19.32
C ASP A 99 -28.82 -13.14 20.81
N GLU A 100 -29.07 -14.19 21.60
CA GLU A 100 -28.97 -14.15 23.06
C GLU A 100 -27.51 -14.38 23.47
N LEU A 101 -26.87 -13.41 24.15
CA LEU A 101 -25.49 -13.51 24.58
C LEU A 101 -25.39 -13.99 26.02
N ARG A 102 -24.54 -14.98 26.29
CA ARG A 102 -24.32 -15.57 27.61
C ARG A 102 -22.99 -15.21 28.25
N TYR A 103 -22.11 -14.58 27.48
CA TYR A 103 -20.81 -14.09 27.89
C TYR A 103 -20.39 -12.93 26.98
N LEU A 104 -19.45 -12.12 27.48
CA LEU A 104 -18.77 -11.08 26.72
C LEU A 104 -17.26 -11.38 26.67
N TRP A 105 -16.59 -10.84 25.67
CA TRP A 105 -15.15 -10.87 25.58
C TRP A 105 -14.55 -9.48 25.66
N LEU A 106 -13.46 -9.34 26.44
CA LEU A 106 -12.62 -8.15 26.46
C LEU A 106 -11.23 -8.47 25.93
N GLN A 107 -10.64 -7.49 25.25
CA GLN A 107 -9.24 -7.48 24.85
C GLN A 107 -8.40 -6.88 25.98
N LEU A 108 -7.35 -7.59 26.37
CA LEU A 108 -6.33 -7.17 27.34
C LEU A 108 -5.00 -6.95 26.62
N ASP A 109 -4.93 -5.94 25.76
CA ASP A 109 -3.83 -5.82 24.80
C ASP A 109 -2.48 -5.56 25.46
N GLN A 110 -2.42 -4.90 26.62
CA GLN A 110 -1.17 -4.76 27.39
C GLN A 110 -0.55 -6.10 27.80
N ASN A 111 -1.33 -7.19 27.84
CA ASN A 111 -0.81 -8.51 28.14
C ASN A 111 0.16 -9.06 27.08
N VAL A 112 0.28 -8.40 25.91
CA VAL A 112 1.38 -8.64 24.96
C VAL A 112 2.75 -8.42 25.61
N ARG A 113 2.81 -7.59 26.67
CA ARG A 113 4.01 -7.28 27.47
C ARG A 113 4.04 -8.00 28.84
N ALA A 114 3.14 -8.96 29.08
CA ALA A 114 3.23 -9.80 30.25
C ALA A 114 4.43 -10.76 30.12
N LEU A 115 5.07 -11.11 31.25
CA LEU A 115 6.23 -12.01 31.27
C LEU A 115 5.96 -13.38 30.64
N ASP A 116 4.73 -13.85 30.65
CA ASP A 116 4.31 -15.11 30.05
C ASP A 116 3.63 -14.96 28.68
N SER A 117 3.75 -13.81 28.06
CA SER A 117 3.14 -13.48 26.76
C SER A 117 3.50 -14.48 25.66
N ASP A 118 2.53 -14.85 24.84
CA ASP A 118 2.77 -15.70 23.68
C ASP A 118 3.55 -14.96 22.59
N SER A 119 3.45 -13.63 22.50
CA SER A 119 4.25 -12.81 21.61
C SER A 119 5.77 -13.00 21.82
N TYR A 120 6.24 -13.11 23.06
CA TYR A 120 7.62 -13.45 23.34
C TYR A 120 7.97 -14.89 22.96
N LYS A 121 7.07 -15.85 23.26
CA LYS A 121 7.32 -17.27 23.05
C LYS A 121 7.39 -17.67 21.58
N ILE A 122 6.61 -17.02 20.71
CA ILE A 122 6.58 -17.31 19.26
C ILE A 122 7.66 -16.55 18.49
N ARG A 123 8.36 -15.61 19.13
CA ARG A 123 9.36 -14.76 18.48
C ARG A 123 10.55 -15.60 18.03
N GLU A 124 10.78 -15.71 16.73
CA GLU A 124 11.98 -16.32 16.20
C GLU A 124 13.23 -15.55 16.62
N SER A 125 14.27 -16.27 17.08
CA SER A 125 15.55 -15.69 17.45
C SER A 125 16.70 -16.56 16.96
N ARG A 126 17.82 -15.94 16.60
CA ARG A 126 19.03 -16.63 16.14
C ARG A 126 20.24 -16.03 16.83
N ILE A 127 21.18 -16.87 17.20
CA ILE A 127 22.49 -16.45 17.70
C ILE A 127 23.46 -16.46 16.53
N ASN A 128 24.13 -15.34 16.30
CA ASN A 128 25.17 -15.19 15.31
C ASN A 128 26.53 -15.23 15.99
N GLU A 129 27.61 -15.53 15.24
CA GLU A 129 29.00 -15.54 15.76
C GLU A 129 29.41 -14.20 16.43
N ARG A 130 28.76 -13.10 16.04
CA ARG A 130 28.89 -11.77 16.65
C ARG A 130 27.54 -11.27 17.10
N SER A 131 27.11 -11.64 18.31
CA SER A 131 25.88 -11.15 18.94
C SER A 131 26.20 -10.02 19.92
N SER A 132 25.35 -9.01 20.02
CA SER A 132 25.47 -7.93 20.99
C SER A 132 24.94 -8.37 22.36
N PHE A 133 25.39 -7.71 23.44
CA PHE A 133 24.83 -7.95 24.77
C PHE A 133 23.29 -7.72 24.77
N GLY A 134 22.82 -6.63 24.17
CA GLY A 134 21.37 -6.33 24.10
C GLY A 134 20.56 -7.39 23.35
N SER A 135 21.13 -8.03 22.28
CA SER A 135 20.43 -9.12 21.59
C SER A 135 20.31 -10.39 22.44
N ILE A 136 21.27 -10.63 23.33
CA ILE A 136 21.20 -11.78 24.26
C ILE A 136 20.27 -11.46 25.44
N GLN A 137 20.34 -10.25 26.00
CA GLN A 137 19.44 -9.80 27.06
C GLN A 137 17.96 -9.79 26.61
N GLY A 138 17.69 -9.44 25.36
CA GLY A 138 16.33 -9.45 24.79
C GLY A 138 15.74 -10.83 24.46
N LEU A 139 16.46 -11.94 24.75
CA LEU A 139 15.93 -13.30 24.58
C LEU A 139 14.90 -13.68 25.64
N GLU A 140 14.94 -13.04 26.80
CA GLU A 140 13.96 -13.22 27.87
C GLU A 140 13.32 -11.87 28.23
N PRO A 141 11.99 -11.83 28.48
CA PRO A 141 11.33 -10.61 28.91
C PRO A 141 11.77 -10.24 30.31
N SER A 142 12.19 -9.00 30.54
CA SER A 142 12.57 -8.45 31.84
C SER A 142 11.54 -7.47 32.42
N PHE A 143 10.60 -6.99 31.57
CA PHE A 143 9.57 -6.01 31.93
C PHE A 143 8.18 -6.66 31.95
N ASP A 144 7.42 -6.43 33.01
CA ASP A 144 6.02 -6.86 33.12
C ASP A 144 5.07 -5.67 32.95
N GLY A 145 4.61 -5.44 31.73
CA GLY A 145 3.65 -4.40 31.36
C GLY A 145 2.21 -4.91 31.22
N GLY A 146 1.93 -6.18 31.56
CA GLY A 146 0.59 -6.75 31.45
C GLY A 146 -0.40 -6.16 32.47
N PHE A 147 -1.69 -6.17 32.13
CA PHE A 147 -2.77 -5.77 33.04
C PHE A 147 -2.78 -6.57 34.33
N LYS A 148 -2.99 -5.88 35.46
CA LYS A 148 -3.28 -6.43 36.77
C LYS A 148 -4.73 -6.10 37.09
N ILE A 149 -5.65 -7.00 36.71
CA ILE A 149 -7.09 -6.84 36.98
C ILE A 149 -7.34 -6.97 38.50
N GLN A 150 -7.91 -5.92 39.09
CA GLN A 150 -8.20 -5.84 40.50
C GLN A 150 -9.64 -6.22 40.83
N TYR A 151 -10.56 -5.87 39.94
CA TYR A 151 -11.99 -6.07 40.14
C TYR A 151 -12.72 -6.17 38.79
N VAL A 152 -13.73 -7.06 38.74
CA VAL A 152 -14.74 -7.12 37.68
C VAL A 152 -16.07 -7.39 38.36
N GLY A 153 -17.06 -6.50 38.24
CA GLY A 153 -18.34 -6.62 38.89
C GLY A 153 -19.50 -6.03 38.09
N ASP A 154 -20.72 -6.42 38.40
CA ASP A 154 -21.93 -5.85 37.81
C ASP A 154 -22.24 -4.45 38.44
N GLU A 155 -23.25 -3.75 37.91
CA GLU A 155 -23.67 -2.40 38.32
C GLU A 155 -24.08 -2.31 39.82
N THR A 156 -24.33 -3.45 40.48
CA THR A 156 -24.68 -3.54 41.91
C THR A 156 -23.47 -3.82 42.78
N GLY A 157 -22.26 -3.94 42.19
CA GLY A 157 -21.03 -4.25 42.90
C GLY A 157 -20.81 -5.74 43.19
N ARG A 158 -21.60 -6.65 42.60
CA ARG A 158 -21.40 -8.10 42.78
C ARG A 158 -20.29 -8.58 41.80
N PRO A 159 -19.29 -9.34 42.29
CA PRO A 159 -18.25 -9.89 41.44
C PRO A 159 -18.80 -10.76 40.30
N LEU A 160 -18.30 -10.55 39.10
CA LEU A 160 -18.58 -11.38 37.92
C LEU A 160 -17.53 -12.49 37.80
N LYS A 161 -17.96 -13.63 37.28
CA LYS A 161 -17.04 -14.71 36.94
C LYS A 161 -16.36 -14.40 35.63
N TYR A 162 -15.02 -14.43 35.61
CA TYR A 162 -14.25 -14.23 34.43
C TYR A 162 -13.08 -15.22 34.33
N THR A 163 -12.57 -15.37 33.12
CA THR A 163 -11.39 -16.18 32.80
C THR A 163 -10.48 -15.39 31.84
N ILE A 164 -9.21 -15.24 32.21
CA ILE A 164 -8.20 -14.61 31.36
C ILE A 164 -7.41 -15.71 30.63
N ASN A 165 -7.32 -15.58 29.31
CA ASN A 165 -6.46 -16.36 28.46
C ASN A 165 -5.57 -15.41 27.66
N LYS A 166 -4.36 -15.13 28.15
CA LYS A 166 -3.39 -14.22 27.57
C LYS A 166 -3.98 -12.81 27.34
N THR A 167 -4.18 -12.40 26.08
CA THR A 167 -4.70 -11.08 25.71
C THR A 167 -6.24 -11.04 25.65
N MET A 168 -6.94 -12.09 26.06
CA MET A 168 -8.40 -12.16 26.04
C MET A 168 -8.96 -12.49 27.42
N MET A 169 -10.02 -11.77 27.81
CA MET A 169 -10.79 -12.05 29.02
C MET A 169 -12.25 -12.34 28.66
N ARG A 170 -12.73 -13.50 29.07
CA ARG A 170 -14.14 -13.85 28.96
C ARG A 170 -14.85 -13.56 30.28
N ILE A 171 -16.00 -12.88 30.23
CA ILE A 171 -16.88 -12.61 31.36
C ILE A 171 -18.17 -13.41 31.16
N ASP A 172 -18.49 -14.30 32.07
CA ASP A 172 -19.76 -15.03 32.09
C ASP A 172 -20.89 -14.13 32.65
N LEU A 173 -21.95 -13.93 31.88
CA LEU A 173 -23.08 -13.10 32.28
C LEU A 173 -23.96 -13.82 33.33
N PRO A 174 -24.44 -13.12 34.37
CA PRO A 174 -25.29 -13.74 35.41
C PRO A 174 -26.66 -14.20 34.86
N ALA A 175 -27.10 -13.60 33.74
CA ALA A 175 -28.28 -14.01 32.97
C ALA A 175 -28.03 -13.73 31.49
N PRO A 176 -28.67 -14.48 30.56
CA PRO A 176 -28.54 -14.24 29.14
C PRO A 176 -28.99 -12.83 28.75
N LEU A 177 -28.15 -12.11 28.00
CA LEU A 177 -28.45 -10.78 27.46
C LEU A 177 -29.22 -10.92 26.12
N LYS A 178 -30.49 -10.60 26.17
CA LYS A 178 -31.40 -10.73 25.02
C LYS A 178 -31.14 -9.68 23.96
N PRO A 179 -31.60 -9.90 22.69
CA PRO A 179 -31.64 -8.87 21.67
C PRO A 179 -32.25 -7.56 22.17
N GLY A 180 -31.59 -6.42 21.90
CA GLY A 180 -32.00 -5.09 22.35
C GLY A 180 -31.70 -4.80 23.84
N GLY A 181 -31.21 -5.78 24.59
CA GLY A 181 -30.88 -5.61 26.01
C GLY A 181 -29.56 -4.87 26.23
N THR A 182 -29.40 -4.32 27.43
CA THR A 182 -28.14 -3.68 27.89
C THR A 182 -27.58 -4.41 29.09
N PHE A 183 -26.25 -4.36 29.24
CA PHE A 183 -25.54 -4.87 30.40
C PHE A 183 -24.49 -3.85 30.84
N VAL A 184 -24.50 -3.51 32.16
CA VAL A 184 -23.54 -2.56 32.74
C VAL A 184 -22.65 -3.31 33.70
N PHE A 185 -21.33 -3.06 33.62
CA PHE A 185 -20.38 -3.65 34.56
C PHE A 185 -19.15 -2.76 34.69
N ASP A 186 -18.39 -2.98 35.75
CA ASP A 186 -17.22 -2.21 36.13
C ASP A 186 -15.97 -3.09 36.10
N VAL A 187 -14.85 -2.51 35.64
CA VAL A 187 -13.52 -3.13 35.66
C VAL A 187 -12.52 -2.17 36.29
N ALA A 188 -11.67 -2.67 37.23
CA ALA A 188 -10.55 -1.89 37.75
C ALA A 188 -9.24 -2.62 37.52
N TRP A 189 -8.20 -1.87 37.15
CA TRP A 189 -6.89 -2.42 36.76
C TRP A 189 -5.75 -1.47 37.07
N TRP A 190 -4.53 -1.98 36.95
CA TRP A 190 -3.33 -1.18 36.78
C TRP A 190 -2.30 -1.92 35.91
N TYR A 191 -1.32 -1.19 35.38
CA TYR A 191 -0.17 -1.76 34.70
C TYR A 191 1.03 -0.80 34.72
N ASN A 192 2.25 -1.34 34.55
CA ASN A 192 3.47 -0.54 34.39
C ASN A 192 3.61 -0.08 32.94
N ILE A 193 3.92 1.21 32.75
CA ILE A 193 4.16 1.81 31.42
C ILE A 193 5.57 1.44 30.97
N ASN A 194 5.71 0.89 29.78
CA ASN A 194 7.01 0.53 29.20
C ASN A 194 7.84 1.75 28.77
N ASP A 195 9.16 1.64 28.90
CA ASP A 195 10.10 2.52 28.21
C ASP A 195 10.05 2.19 26.70
N ARG A 196 9.37 3.04 25.93
CA ARG A 196 9.20 2.80 24.52
C ARG A 196 10.52 2.82 23.73
N MET A 197 11.53 3.51 24.25
CA MET A 197 12.85 3.58 23.61
C MET A 197 13.66 2.28 23.77
N GLN A 198 13.37 1.49 24.80
CA GLN A 198 14.00 0.20 25.07
C GLN A 198 13.14 -0.97 24.60
N ASP A 199 11.86 -0.97 24.94
CA ASP A 199 10.96 -2.09 24.74
C ASP A 199 10.17 -1.98 23.42
N GLY A 200 10.19 -0.81 22.77
CA GLY A 200 9.41 -0.53 21.58
C GLY A 200 7.89 -0.48 21.89
N GLY A 201 7.07 -0.76 20.85
CA GLY A 201 5.62 -0.85 20.94
C GLY A 201 4.89 0.45 20.62
N ARG A 202 3.55 0.38 20.68
CA ARG A 202 2.62 1.42 20.22
C ARG A 202 2.35 2.50 21.27
N SER A 203 2.57 2.21 22.55
CA SER A 203 2.41 3.11 23.69
C SER A 203 3.60 2.99 24.63
N GLY A 204 3.74 3.92 25.57
CA GLY A 204 4.82 3.95 26.56
C GLY A 204 5.29 5.36 26.85
N TYR A 205 6.47 5.48 27.43
CA TYR A 205 7.09 6.78 27.66
C TYR A 205 8.41 6.94 26.89
N GLU A 206 8.80 8.20 26.68
CA GLU A 206 10.16 8.63 26.34
C GLU A 206 10.72 9.44 27.52
N TYR A 207 11.91 9.09 27.98
CA TYR A 207 12.61 9.81 29.05
C TYR A 207 13.63 10.78 28.46
N PHE A 208 13.64 12.01 28.97
CA PHE A 208 14.56 13.07 28.62
C PHE A 208 15.51 13.31 29.81
N GLU A 209 16.72 12.78 29.71
CA GLU A 209 17.67 12.73 30.80
C GLU A 209 18.13 14.12 31.26
N GLU A 210 18.29 15.07 30.32
CA GLU A 210 18.79 16.42 30.63
C GLU A 210 17.86 17.21 31.57
N GLU A 211 16.54 17.05 31.42
CA GLU A 211 15.53 17.73 32.23
C GLU A 211 14.83 16.81 33.26
N ASP A 212 15.23 15.54 33.34
CA ASP A 212 14.56 14.53 34.18
C ASP A 212 13.03 14.54 33.98
N ASN A 213 12.59 14.47 32.72
CA ASN A 213 11.20 14.56 32.33
C ASN A 213 10.78 13.42 31.40
N TYR A 214 9.47 13.19 31.36
CA TYR A 214 8.84 12.15 30.56
C TYR A 214 7.84 12.76 29.58
N LEU A 215 7.71 12.09 28.43
CA LEU A 215 6.63 12.25 27.47
C LEU A 215 5.90 10.90 27.39
N TYR A 216 4.65 10.88 27.77
CA TYR A 216 3.81 9.70 27.76
C TYR A 216 2.91 9.70 26.53
N THR A 217 2.87 8.57 25.81
CA THR A 217 1.89 8.25 24.78
C THR A 217 1.13 7.00 25.25
N ILE A 218 -0.14 7.16 25.57
CA ILE A 218 -0.93 6.15 26.25
C ILE A 218 -2.08 5.68 25.36
N ALA A 219 -2.05 4.39 25.04
CA ALA A 219 -3.06 3.73 24.22
C ALA A 219 -3.18 2.26 24.63
N GLN A 220 -4.26 1.58 24.23
CA GLN A 220 -4.60 0.24 24.71
C GLN A 220 -4.54 0.15 26.24
N PHE A 221 -4.88 1.22 26.93
CA PHE A 221 -4.64 1.41 28.37
C PHE A 221 -5.78 0.90 29.25
N TYR A 222 -6.88 0.46 28.68
CA TYR A 222 -8.08 -0.06 29.34
C TYR A 222 -8.55 -1.35 28.70
N PRO A 223 -9.22 -2.27 29.41
CA PRO A 223 -9.84 -3.45 28.85
C PRO A 223 -10.95 -3.10 27.85
N ARG A 224 -10.87 -3.61 26.59
CA ARG A 224 -11.76 -3.19 25.50
C ARG A 224 -12.68 -4.30 25.05
N LEU A 225 -13.97 -4.01 24.85
CA LEU A 225 -14.94 -4.97 24.33
C LEU A 225 -14.56 -5.47 22.93
N VAL A 226 -14.53 -6.78 22.78
CA VAL A 226 -14.37 -7.46 21.50
C VAL A 226 -15.62 -7.24 20.63
N VAL A 227 -15.45 -7.07 19.34
CA VAL A 227 -16.56 -6.97 18.39
C VAL A 227 -17.28 -8.31 18.23
N TYR A 228 -18.60 -8.26 18.23
CA TYR A 228 -19.47 -9.35 17.80
C TYR A 228 -20.21 -8.90 16.54
N MET A 229 -20.01 -9.60 15.40
CA MET A 229 -20.53 -9.18 14.12
C MET A 229 -21.30 -10.30 13.41
N ASP A 230 -22.06 -9.92 12.39
CA ASP A 230 -23.03 -10.76 11.68
C ASP A 230 -22.39 -11.92 10.90
N ASN A 231 -21.18 -11.73 10.36
CA ASN A 231 -20.53 -12.70 9.47
C ASN A 231 -19.48 -13.57 10.16
N GLU A 232 -18.93 -13.17 11.29
CA GLU A 232 -17.80 -13.88 11.93
C GLU A 232 -18.02 -14.14 13.44
N GLY A 233 -19.08 -13.59 14.05
CA GLY A 233 -19.32 -13.70 15.48
C GLY A 233 -18.28 -12.91 16.30
N TRP A 234 -17.79 -13.47 17.41
CA TRP A 234 -16.79 -12.84 18.27
C TRP A 234 -15.41 -12.78 17.60
N GLN A 235 -14.83 -11.58 17.49
CA GLN A 235 -13.48 -11.34 17.00
C GLN A 235 -12.44 -11.52 18.12
N ASN A 236 -12.45 -12.66 18.80
CA ASN A 236 -11.65 -12.94 20.00
C ASN A 236 -10.28 -13.57 19.73
N LYS A 237 -9.63 -13.22 18.61
CA LYS A 237 -8.25 -13.65 18.33
C LYS A 237 -7.25 -12.97 19.27
N GLN A 238 -6.24 -13.73 19.70
CA GLN A 238 -5.14 -13.19 20.51
C GLN A 238 -4.42 -12.05 19.79
N PHE A 239 -4.00 -11.05 20.55
CA PHE A 239 -3.08 -10.02 20.05
C PHE A 239 -1.65 -10.53 20.18
N LEU A 240 -0.98 -10.72 19.04
CA LEU A 240 0.40 -11.22 19.00
C LEU A 240 1.40 -10.11 18.60
N GLY A 241 0.93 -8.93 18.25
CA GLY A 241 1.72 -7.73 18.00
C GLY A 241 1.66 -7.18 16.56
N SER A 242 1.22 -7.96 15.57
CA SER A 242 1.17 -7.53 14.16
C SER A 242 -0.22 -7.06 13.72
N GLY A 243 -1.25 -7.89 13.89
CA GLY A 243 -2.63 -7.50 13.57
C GLY A 243 -3.15 -6.48 14.56
N GLU A 244 -3.75 -5.39 14.08
CA GLU A 244 -4.23 -4.30 14.92
C GLU A 244 -5.60 -4.62 15.55
N PHE A 245 -6.56 -3.72 15.58
CA PHE A 245 -7.72 -3.85 16.45
C PHE A 245 -9.02 -3.70 15.68
N THR A 246 -10.02 -4.51 16.06
CA THR A 246 -11.42 -4.31 15.66
C THR A 246 -12.21 -4.01 16.91
N LEU A 247 -12.88 -2.87 17.00
CA LEU A 247 -13.55 -2.36 18.19
C LEU A 247 -14.94 -1.81 17.87
N ASN A 248 -15.81 -1.81 18.87
CA ASN A 248 -17.17 -1.30 18.73
C ASN A 248 -17.20 0.23 18.84
N PHE A 249 -18.13 0.87 18.11
CA PHE A 249 -18.41 2.28 18.29
C PHE A 249 -19.23 2.54 19.55
N GLY A 250 -18.97 3.69 20.18
CA GLY A 250 -19.73 4.17 21.32
C GLY A 250 -19.25 5.54 21.79
N ASP A 251 -19.82 6.01 22.89
CA ASP A 251 -19.49 7.27 23.50
C ASP A 251 -18.52 7.06 24.69
N TYR A 252 -17.57 7.96 24.80
CA TYR A 252 -16.54 7.92 25.85
C TYR A 252 -16.57 9.19 26.69
N HIS A 253 -16.67 9.02 28.01
CA HIS A 253 -16.37 10.05 29.01
C HIS A 253 -15.12 9.63 29.77
N VAL A 254 -14.04 10.41 29.67
CA VAL A 254 -12.74 10.01 30.22
C VAL A 254 -12.16 11.14 31.09
N GLU A 255 -11.89 10.81 32.36
CA GLU A 255 -11.23 11.66 33.34
C GLU A 255 -9.77 11.23 33.50
N ILE A 256 -8.83 12.09 33.09
CA ILE A 256 -7.39 11.82 33.08
C ILE A 256 -6.71 12.66 34.15
N THR A 257 -6.25 12.04 35.23
CA THR A 257 -5.53 12.68 36.32
C THR A 257 -4.02 12.53 36.10
N VAL A 258 -3.34 13.68 35.97
CA VAL A 258 -1.88 13.78 35.71
C VAL A 258 -1.25 14.82 36.62
N PRO A 259 0.10 14.91 36.71
CA PRO A 259 0.77 16.00 37.42
C PRO A 259 0.25 17.38 37.03
N ALA A 260 0.20 18.31 37.97
CA ALA A 260 -0.46 19.62 37.81
C ALA A 260 0.14 20.51 36.72
N ASP A 261 1.38 20.25 36.28
CA ASP A 261 2.11 20.95 35.24
C ASP A 261 2.09 20.27 33.89
N HIS A 262 1.48 19.07 33.76
CA HIS A 262 1.32 18.40 32.48
C HIS A 262 0.26 19.08 31.60
N VAL A 263 0.50 19.05 30.30
CA VAL A 263 -0.47 19.34 29.25
C VAL A 263 -0.91 17.99 28.64
N VAL A 264 -2.22 17.83 28.43
CA VAL A 264 -2.80 16.58 27.91
C VAL A 264 -3.39 16.81 26.52
N ALA A 265 -3.00 15.94 25.58
CA ALA A 265 -3.63 15.73 24.28
C ALA A 265 -4.46 14.45 24.33
N SER A 266 -5.66 14.43 23.77
CA SER A 266 -6.54 13.26 23.90
C SER A 266 -7.57 13.16 22.78
N THR A 267 -8.00 11.93 22.51
CA THR A 267 -9.26 11.66 21.80
C THR A 267 -10.39 12.50 22.40
N GLY A 268 -11.23 13.10 21.56
CA GLY A 268 -12.41 13.84 22.00
C GLY A 268 -12.20 15.33 22.26
N VAL A 269 -13.14 15.94 22.93
CA VAL A 269 -13.20 17.39 23.22
C VAL A 269 -12.99 17.65 24.69
N LEU A 270 -12.06 18.52 25.03
CA LEU A 270 -11.82 18.98 26.41
C LEU A 270 -13.05 19.71 26.97
N LYS A 271 -13.61 19.23 28.06
CA LYS A 271 -14.85 19.76 28.69
C LYS A 271 -14.59 20.77 29.80
N ASN A 272 -13.50 20.62 30.50
CA ASN A 272 -13.21 21.43 31.69
C ASN A 272 -12.06 22.46 31.49
N GLU A 273 -12.01 23.09 30.31
CA GLU A 273 -10.99 24.09 29.93
C GLU A 273 -10.69 25.12 31.04
N LYS A 274 -11.73 25.53 31.81
CA LYS A 274 -11.58 26.54 32.86
C LYS A 274 -10.75 26.02 34.04
N SER A 275 -10.77 24.76 34.31
CA SER A 275 -10.08 24.10 35.45
C SER A 275 -8.62 23.79 35.12
N VAL A 276 -8.30 23.45 33.89
CA VAL A 276 -6.99 22.92 33.51
C VAL A 276 -6.13 23.91 32.74
N LEU A 277 -6.73 24.83 31.98
CA LEU A 277 -6.03 25.83 31.16
C LEU A 277 -5.97 27.20 31.84
N THR A 278 -4.87 27.90 31.66
CA THR A 278 -4.72 29.32 32.06
C THR A 278 -5.65 30.24 31.27
N PRO A 279 -5.98 31.45 31.76
CA PRO A 279 -6.77 32.41 30.98
C PRO A 279 -6.14 32.75 29.61
N THR A 280 -4.82 32.82 29.51
CA THR A 280 -4.08 33.08 28.28
C THR A 280 -4.23 31.94 27.28
N GLN A 281 -4.04 30.70 27.73
CA GLN A 281 -4.22 29.51 26.88
C GLN A 281 -5.65 29.38 26.32
N ARG A 282 -6.67 29.62 27.15
CA ARG A 282 -8.08 29.66 26.71
C ARG A 282 -8.34 30.74 25.65
N LYS A 283 -7.78 31.94 25.81
CA LYS A 283 -7.91 33.03 24.84
C LYS A 283 -7.28 32.62 23.49
N ARG A 284 -6.07 32.04 23.53
CA ARG A 284 -5.37 31.55 22.33
C ARG A 284 -6.14 30.40 21.65
N LEU A 285 -6.70 29.44 22.39
CA LEU A 285 -7.52 28.38 21.89
C LEU A 285 -8.80 28.88 21.20
N GLN A 286 -9.47 29.89 21.78
CA GLN A 286 -10.61 30.55 21.17
C GLN A 286 -10.24 31.29 19.88
N GLN A 287 -9.04 31.83 19.78
CA GLN A 287 -8.50 32.44 18.56
C GLN A 287 -8.25 31.34 17.50
N ALA A 288 -7.60 30.24 17.85
CA ALA A 288 -7.32 29.12 16.96
C ALA A 288 -8.58 28.57 16.28
N ARG A 289 -9.72 28.52 17.02
CA ARG A 289 -11.03 28.08 16.45
C ARG A 289 -11.55 28.98 15.34
N LYS A 290 -10.95 30.14 15.10
CA LYS A 290 -11.36 31.13 14.09
C LYS A 290 -10.24 31.46 13.09
N THR A 291 -9.08 30.82 13.21
CA THR A 291 -7.91 31.05 12.37
C THR A 291 -7.71 29.86 11.45
N TYR A 292 -7.74 30.09 10.13
CA TYR A 292 -7.75 29.03 9.09
C TYR A 292 -6.47 28.98 8.25
N ASP A 293 -5.60 29.95 8.37
CA ASP A 293 -4.43 30.15 7.51
C ASP A 293 -3.11 29.81 8.21
N GLN A 294 -3.02 30.03 9.52
CA GLN A 294 -1.82 29.76 10.31
C GLN A 294 -2.18 29.15 11.68
N PRO A 295 -1.37 28.25 12.22
CA PRO A 295 -1.53 27.77 13.59
C PRO A 295 -1.35 28.90 14.60
N VAL A 296 -2.11 28.84 15.69
CA VAL A 296 -2.01 29.70 16.85
C VAL A 296 -1.36 28.91 17.98
N MET A 297 -0.28 29.43 18.55
CA MET A 297 0.39 28.80 19.70
C MET A 297 -0.49 28.94 20.95
N ILE A 298 -0.93 27.80 21.50
CA ILE A 298 -1.71 27.71 22.73
C ILE A 298 -0.75 27.67 23.92
N VAL A 299 0.26 26.80 23.86
CA VAL A 299 1.42 26.74 24.76
C VAL A 299 2.65 26.97 23.90
N ASN A 300 3.37 28.05 24.10
CA ASN A 300 4.58 28.35 23.34
C ASN A 300 5.82 27.67 23.94
N GLU A 301 6.94 27.73 23.22
CA GLU A 301 8.18 27.07 23.63
C GLU A 301 8.73 27.60 24.97
N ASP A 302 8.64 28.91 25.22
CA ASP A 302 9.11 29.51 26.50
C ASP A 302 8.28 29.01 27.69
N GLU A 303 6.96 28.88 27.53
CA GLU A 303 6.07 28.29 28.52
C GLU A 303 6.39 26.81 28.78
N ALA A 304 6.65 26.02 27.74
CA ALA A 304 7.06 24.64 27.85
C ALA A 304 8.44 24.49 28.53
N ARG A 305 9.44 25.29 28.14
CA ARG A 305 10.76 25.34 28.76
C ARG A 305 10.70 25.71 30.24
N THR A 306 9.77 26.61 30.61
CA THR A 306 9.55 26.97 32.03
C THR A 306 8.93 25.78 32.80
N ALA A 307 7.99 25.07 32.19
CA ALA A 307 7.33 23.92 32.82
C ALA A 307 8.28 22.72 33.03
N GLU A 308 9.20 22.50 32.10
CA GLU A 308 10.16 21.38 32.18
C GLU A 308 11.26 21.56 33.21
N GLN A 309 11.51 22.79 33.71
CA GLN A 309 12.57 23.08 34.67
C GLN A 309 12.26 22.68 36.11
N GLY A 310 11.03 22.29 36.41
CA GLY A 310 10.64 21.89 37.77
C GLY A 310 9.33 21.15 37.82
N LYS A 311 9.23 20.21 38.77
CA LYS A 311 8.03 19.38 39.00
C LYS A 311 7.13 20.10 40.00
N LYS A 312 5.93 20.52 39.57
CA LYS A 312 4.93 21.07 40.47
C LYS A 312 4.26 19.98 41.27
N SER A 313 4.08 20.19 42.57
CA SER A 313 3.30 19.28 43.41
C SER A 313 1.81 19.29 43.06
N GLY A 314 1.17 18.17 43.30
CA GLY A 314 -0.28 17.98 43.09
C GLY A 314 -0.62 17.53 41.66
N THR A 315 -1.91 17.30 41.46
CA THR A 315 -2.46 16.77 40.18
C THR A 315 -3.56 17.67 39.63
N LYS A 316 -3.87 17.47 38.34
CA LYS A 316 -5.07 18.01 37.67
C LYS A 316 -5.78 16.90 36.94
N THR A 317 -7.11 16.95 36.97
CA THR A 317 -7.94 16.03 36.16
C THR A 317 -8.44 16.76 34.92
N TRP A 318 -8.11 16.20 33.75
CA TRP A 318 -8.58 16.62 32.43
C TRP A 318 -9.76 15.77 32.03
N ILE A 319 -10.86 16.35 31.55
CA ILE A 319 -12.10 15.66 31.21
C ILE A 319 -12.35 15.80 29.73
N PHE A 320 -12.47 14.66 29.05
CA PHE A 320 -12.75 14.60 27.60
C PHE A 320 -13.99 13.77 27.31
N ASP A 321 -14.82 14.28 26.39
CA ASP A 321 -15.92 13.51 25.78
C ASP A 321 -15.62 13.25 24.31
N ALA A 322 -15.85 12.04 23.86
CA ALA A 322 -15.77 11.62 22.47
C ALA A 322 -17.03 10.85 22.09
N GLU A 323 -17.72 11.30 21.05
CA GLU A 323 -18.97 10.73 20.57
C GLU A 323 -18.72 9.80 19.36
N ASN A 324 -19.32 8.62 19.40
CA ASN A 324 -19.30 7.63 18.32
C ASN A 324 -17.90 7.34 17.80
N VAL A 325 -17.00 6.99 18.71
CA VAL A 325 -15.61 6.54 18.41
C VAL A 325 -15.44 5.07 18.78
N ARG A 326 -14.44 4.43 18.18
CA ARG A 326 -14.17 3.00 18.43
C ARG A 326 -13.09 2.74 19.48
N ASP A 327 -12.27 3.73 19.79
CA ASP A 327 -11.15 3.60 20.72
C ASP A 327 -10.83 4.97 21.34
N PHE A 328 -9.88 4.98 22.28
CA PHE A 328 -9.44 6.18 22.97
C PHE A 328 -7.93 6.15 23.25
N GLY A 329 -7.24 7.23 22.93
CA GLY A 329 -5.83 7.41 23.23
C GLY A 329 -5.56 8.80 23.79
N TRP A 330 -4.44 8.96 24.49
CA TRP A 330 -4.02 10.24 25.04
C TRP A 330 -2.50 10.32 25.20
N ALA A 331 -2.00 11.54 25.35
CA ALA A 331 -0.60 11.82 25.63
C ALA A 331 -0.48 12.91 26.70
N SER A 332 0.60 12.89 27.45
CA SER A 332 0.83 13.83 28.56
C SER A 332 2.30 14.13 28.73
N SER A 333 2.62 15.41 28.89
CA SER A 333 3.98 15.85 29.23
C SER A 333 3.96 17.29 29.74
N ARG A 334 4.94 17.66 30.57
CA ARG A 334 5.23 19.07 30.90
C ARG A 334 6.05 19.77 29.82
N LYS A 335 6.63 18.99 28.87
CA LYS A 335 7.43 19.49 27.75
C LYS A 335 6.61 19.95 26.54
N PHE A 336 5.27 19.76 26.53
CA PHE A 336 4.49 20.04 25.34
C PHE A 336 4.37 21.51 24.98
N ILE A 337 4.85 21.85 23.79
CA ILE A 337 4.40 22.96 22.97
C ILE A 337 3.09 22.51 22.34
N TRP A 338 2.11 23.41 22.22
CA TRP A 338 0.81 23.09 21.65
C TRP A 338 0.37 24.22 20.72
N ASP A 339 0.12 23.89 19.47
CA ASP A 339 -0.48 24.80 18.50
C ASP A 339 -1.75 24.22 17.86
N ALA A 340 -2.59 25.09 17.28
CA ALA A 340 -3.86 24.70 16.69
C ALA A 340 -4.33 25.68 15.61
N MET A 341 -5.08 25.18 14.63
CA MET A 341 -5.81 26.01 13.65
C MET A 341 -7.12 25.34 13.23
N ALA A 342 -8.11 26.14 12.83
CA ALA A 342 -9.36 25.65 12.26
C ALA A 342 -9.15 25.18 10.81
N VAL A 343 -9.86 24.15 10.40
CA VAL A 343 -9.80 23.59 9.04
C VAL A 343 -11.18 23.57 8.43
N LYS A 344 -11.38 24.22 7.27
CA LYS A 344 -12.66 24.18 6.56
C LYS A 344 -12.79 22.89 5.77
N VAL A 345 -13.75 22.04 6.15
CA VAL A 345 -14.11 20.80 5.45
C VAL A 345 -15.63 20.71 5.31
N GLY A 346 -16.12 20.83 4.10
CA GLY A 346 -17.57 20.91 3.85
C GLY A 346 -18.25 22.03 4.67
N ASN A 347 -19.22 21.69 5.49
CA ASN A 347 -19.93 22.58 6.41
C ASN A 347 -19.36 22.58 7.84
N LYS A 348 -18.27 21.85 8.10
CA LYS A 348 -17.62 21.71 9.40
C LYS A 348 -16.32 22.51 9.48
N SER A 349 -15.86 22.73 10.71
CA SER A 349 -14.60 23.44 11.01
C SER A 349 -13.87 22.74 12.18
N PRO A 350 -13.37 21.51 12.02
CA PRO A 350 -12.56 20.87 13.04
C PRO A 350 -11.27 21.64 13.32
N LEU A 351 -10.67 21.41 14.51
CA LEU A 351 -9.34 21.90 14.84
C LEU A 351 -8.28 20.86 14.48
N ALA A 352 -7.32 21.28 13.66
CA ALA A 352 -6.02 20.61 13.54
C ALA A 352 -5.11 21.08 14.67
N MET A 353 -4.47 20.16 15.40
CA MET A 353 -3.61 20.46 16.52
C MET A 353 -2.32 19.64 16.48
N SER A 354 -1.26 20.19 17.06
CA SER A 354 0.00 19.50 17.29
C SER A 354 0.50 19.71 18.70
N PHE A 355 1.04 18.62 19.29
CA PHE A 355 1.68 18.63 20.60
C PHE A 355 3.07 18.01 20.46
N TYR A 356 4.09 18.77 20.83
CA TYR A 356 5.48 18.33 20.62
C TYR A 356 6.44 18.98 21.63
N PRO A 357 7.54 18.31 22.00
CA PRO A 357 8.58 18.93 22.82
C PRO A 357 9.47 19.85 21.97
N LYS A 358 10.26 20.71 22.62
CA LYS A 358 11.21 21.62 21.96
C LYS A 358 12.16 20.92 20.99
N GLU A 359 12.50 19.68 21.26
CA GLU A 359 13.35 18.80 20.42
C GLU A 359 12.71 18.51 19.03
N GLY A 360 11.42 18.78 18.85
CA GLY A 360 10.75 18.75 17.56
C GLY A 360 10.98 19.97 16.68
N ASN A 361 11.40 21.10 17.29
CA ASN A 361 11.58 22.37 16.57
C ASN A 361 12.91 22.43 15.79
N PRO A 362 12.96 23.15 14.64
CA PRO A 362 11.88 23.97 14.05
C PRO A 362 10.90 23.18 13.18
N LEU A 363 11.11 21.91 12.96
CA LEU A 363 10.42 21.10 11.97
C LEU A 363 8.92 20.95 12.28
N TRP A 364 8.56 20.70 13.55
CA TRP A 364 7.17 20.48 13.97
C TRP A 364 6.33 21.74 13.91
N GLU A 365 6.85 22.85 14.39
CA GLU A 365 6.17 24.16 14.33
C GLU A 365 5.87 24.58 12.89
N GLN A 366 6.80 24.30 11.97
CA GLN A 366 6.67 24.71 10.57
C GLN A 366 5.65 23.86 9.80
N TYR A 367 5.57 22.55 10.05
CA TYR A 367 4.87 21.62 9.17
C TYR A 367 3.73 20.82 9.80
N SER A 368 3.82 20.44 11.11
CA SER A 368 2.95 19.39 11.65
C SER A 368 1.46 19.73 11.53
N THR A 369 0.99 20.82 12.13
CA THR A 369 -0.45 21.19 12.11
C THR A 369 -0.96 21.52 10.70
N LYS A 370 -0.08 21.98 9.81
CA LYS A 370 -0.43 22.22 8.40
C LYS A 370 -0.61 20.91 7.65
N ALA A 371 0.22 19.89 7.94
CA ALA A 371 0.05 18.55 7.39
C ALA A 371 -1.25 17.91 7.87
N VAL A 372 -1.60 18.02 9.16
CA VAL A 372 -2.91 17.61 9.69
C VAL A 372 -4.03 18.30 8.93
N ALA A 373 -3.97 19.62 8.77
CA ALA A 373 -5.01 20.39 8.10
C ALA A 373 -5.19 20.00 6.63
N GLN A 374 -4.08 19.76 5.91
CA GLN A 374 -4.14 19.32 4.51
C GLN A 374 -4.72 17.92 4.39
N THR A 375 -4.33 17.00 5.28
CA THR A 375 -4.87 15.63 5.31
C THR A 375 -6.39 15.63 5.46
N LEU A 376 -6.93 16.41 6.42
CA LEU A 376 -8.38 16.52 6.61
C LEU A 376 -9.10 17.02 5.35
N LYS A 377 -8.52 17.97 4.61
CA LYS A 377 -9.08 18.51 3.37
C LYS A 377 -9.09 17.46 2.25
N THR A 378 -7.95 16.82 2.01
CA THR A 378 -7.80 15.85 0.91
C THR A 378 -8.61 14.60 1.16
N TYR A 379 -8.52 14.01 2.35
CA TYR A 379 -9.33 12.83 2.68
C TYR A 379 -10.82 13.13 2.61
N SER A 380 -11.27 14.30 3.10
CA SER A 380 -12.68 14.70 2.96
C SER A 380 -13.11 14.89 1.51
N LYS A 381 -12.20 15.19 0.60
CA LYS A 381 -12.46 15.29 -0.84
C LYS A 381 -12.68 13.92 -1.48
N PHE A 382 -11.90 12.89 -1.08
CA PHE A 382 -11.91 11.56 -1.70
C PHE A 382 -12.78 10.54 -0.97
N THR A 383 -13.23 10.81 0.26
CA THR A 383 -14.06 9.92 1.07
C THR A 383 -15.33 10.62 1.54
N ILE A 384 -15.50 10.83 2.84
CA ILE A 384 -16.60 11.56 3.47
C ILE A 384 -16.05 12.83 4.14
N VAL A 385 -16.91 13.82 4.38
CA VAL A 385 -16.53 14.99 5.17
C VAL A 385 -16.13 14.56 6.59
N TYR A 386 -14.94 14.94 7.04
CA TYR A 386 -14.44 14.61 8.37
C TYR A 386 -15.47 14.93 9.47
N PRO A 387 -15.95 13.93 10.22
CA PRO A 387 -17.08 14.12 11.11
C PRO A 387 -16.70 14.67 12.48
N TYR A 388 -15.48 14.40 12.97
CA TYR A 388 -15.03 14.70 14.31
C TYR A 388 -14.61 16.16 14.50
N PRO A 389 -14.64 16.66 15.76
CA PRO A 389 -14.35 18.08 16.05
C PRO A 389 -12.86 18.43 16.06
N VAL A 390 -11.97 17.47 16.21
CA VAL A 390 -10.51 17.67 16.31
C VAL A 390 -9.74 16.60 15.56
N ALA A 391 -8.51 16.90 15.15
CA ALA A 391 -7.50 15.93 14.73
C ALA A 391 -6.14 16.37 15.26
N ILE A 392 -5.45 15.51 15.96
CA ILE A 392 -4.29 15.82 16.79
C ILE A 392 -3.09 14.96 16.37
N SER A 393 -1.96 15.63 16.11
CA SER A 393 -0.66 15.00 15.92
C SER A 393 0.19 15.20 17.16
N VAL A 394 0.66 14.13 17.79
CA VAL A 394 1.54 14.17 18.95
C VAL A 394 2.92 13.66 18.57
N HIS A 395 3.95 14.43 18.88
CA HIS A 395 5.32 14.01 18.65
C HIS A 395 5.71 12.87 19.57
N THR A 396 6.29 11.83 18.96
CA THR A 396 7.01 10.79 19.66
C THR A 396 8.18 10.31 18.80
N LYS A 397 9.21 9.69 19.39
CA LYS A 397 10.39 9.29 18.63
C LYS A 397 10.16 7.92 17.94
N TRP A 398 10.36 7.83 16.60
CA TRP A 398 10.41 6.61 15.80
C TRP A 398 9.13 5.75 15.76
N ILE A 399 7.96 6.38 15.77
CA ILE A 399 6.69 5.65 15.60
C ILE A 399 5.75 6.43 14.69
N GLY A 400 4.87 5.72 14.01
CA GLY A 400 3.58 6.15 13.52
C GLY A 400 2.53 5.24 14.15
N MET A 401 1.45 5.83 14.71
CA MET A 401 0.35 5.09 15.31
C MET A 401 -0.88 5.96 15.49
N GLU A 402 -1.98 5.44 15.07
CA GLU A 402 -3.27 6.11 15.01
C GLU A 402 -4.22 5.72 16.15
N TYR A 403 -5.09 6.67 16.52
CA TYR A 403 -6.28 6.50 17.35
C TYR A 403 -7.35 7.51 16.90
N PRO A 404 -8.63 7.33 17.25
CA PRO A 404 -9.64 8.31 16.87
C PRO A 404 -9.26 9.72 17.33
N MET A 405 -9.20 10.65 16.40
CA MET A 405 -8.88 12.08 16.63
C MET A 405 -7.44 12.39 17.12
N ILE A 406 -6.61 11.39 17.44
CA ILE A 406 -5.24 11.60 17.91
C ILE A 406 -4.32 10.55 17.30
N CYS A 407 -3.12 10.96 16.90
CA CYS A 407 -2.09 10.05 16.43
C CYS A 407 -0.71 10.41 16.99
N PHE A 408 0.18 9.42 17.04
CA PHE A 408 1.54 9.56 17.53
C PHE A 408 2.51 9.46 16.36
N ASN A 409 3.34 10.51 16.15
CA ASN A 409 4.14 10.67 14.95
C ASN A 409 5.62 10.88 15.24
N GLY A 410 6.47 10.19 14.47
CA GLY A 410 7.91 10.40 14.50
C GLY A 410 8.37 11.57 13.64
N GLY A 411 9.66 11.87 13.72
CA GLY A 411 10.32 12.90 12.94
C GLY A 411 10.89 14.01 13.82
N ARG A 412 12.21 13.92 14.10
CA ARG A 412 12.92 14.86 14.95
C ARG A 412 14.12 15.41 14.19
N PRO A 413 14.36 16.73 14.19
CA PRO A 413 15.60 17.31 13.68
C PRO A 413 16.81 16.89 14.55
N GLU A 414 18.00 17.22 14.06
CA GLU A 414 19.23 17.10 14.85
C GLU A 414 19.23 18.11 16.01
N PRO A 415 20.03 17.89 17.08
CA PRO A 415 20.06 18.80 18.22
C PRO A 415 20.38 20.27 17.88
N ASP A 416 21.07 20.51 16.76
CA ASP A 416 21.37 21.85 16.24
C ASP A 416 20.21 22.49 15.43
N GLY A 417 19.07 21.82 15.37
CA GLY A 417 17.88 22.22 14.64
C GLY A 417 17.95 21.99 13.13
N THR A 418 19.01 21.38 12.61
CA THR A 418 19.10 20.97 11.21
C THR A 418 18.41 19.63 10.97
N TYR A 419 18.04 19.36 9.72
CA TYR A 419 17.42 18.09 9.34
C TYR A 419 17.74 17.72 7.89
N THR A 420 17.68 16.45 7.57
CA THR A 420 17.75 15.98 6.19
C THR A 420 16.40 16.13 5.51
N GLU A 421 16.38 16.23 4.17
CA GLU A 421 15.14 16.16 3.39
C GLU A 421 14.35 14.89 3.74
N ARG A 422 15.02 13.75 3.90
CA ARG A 422 14.43 12.48 4.33
C ARG A 422 13.71 12.60 5.68
N THR A 423 14.26 13.34 6.65
CA THR A 423 13.64 13.59 7.95
C THR A 423 12.37 14.41 7.80
N LYS A 424 12.42 15.52 7.01
CA LYS A 424 11.28 16.36 6.71
C LYS A 424 10.15 15.58 6.03
N ILE A 425 10.47 14.93 4.91
CA ILE A 425 9.50 14.16 4.14
C ILE A 425 8.94 13.00 4.96
N GLY A 426 9.80 12.28 5.70
CA GLY A 426 9.37 11.20 6.58
C GLY A 426 8.38 11.64 7.65
N MET A 427 8.60 12.82 8.27
CA MET A 427 7.67 13.40 9.25
C MET A 427 6.33 13.80 8.62
N ILE A 428 6.36 14.49 7.48
CA ILE A 428 5.13 14.92 6.80
C ILE A 428 4.33 13.70 6.34
N SER A 429 4.99 12.71 5.74
CA SER A 429 4.36 11.46 5.29
C SER A 429 3.72 10.68 6.43
N VAL A 430 4.40 10.53 7.58
CA VAL A 430 3.81 9.83 8.72
C VAL A 430 2.63 10.59 9.31
N ILE A 431 2.69 11.93 9.41
CA ILE A 431 1.54 12.73 9.87
C ILE A 431 0.35 12.58 8.92
N ILE A 432 0.56 12.63 7.61
CA ILE A 432 -0.50 12.42 6.62
C ILE A 432 -1.11 11.02 6.77
N HIS A 433 -0.27 10.01 6.96
CA HIS A 433 -0.68 8.62 7.12
C HIS A 433 -1.52 8.42 8.37
N GLU A 434 -0.97 8.78 9.55
CA GLU A 434 -1.64 8.56 10.84
C GLU A 434 -2.92 9.40 11.01
N VAL A 435 -2.94 10.63 10.52
CA VAL A 435 -4.17 11.43 10.49
C VAL A 435 -5.18 10.85 9.51
N GLY A 436 -4.72 10.27 8.39
CA GLY A 436 -5.55 9.59 7.41
C GLY A 436 -6.31 8.39 7.98
N HIS A 437 -5.71 7.67 8.92
CA HIS A 437 -6.36 6.59 9.64
C HIS A 437 -7.63 6.98 10.40
N ASN A 438 -7.86 8.25 10.66
CA ASN A 438 -9.17 8.69 11.14
C ASN A 438 -10.33 8.29 10.20
N PHE A 439 -10.06 8.07 8.91
CA PHE A 439 -11.04 7.62 7.92
C PHE A 439 -11.01 6.09 7.76
N PHE A 440 -9.84 5.49 7.66
CA PHE A 440 -9.58 4.05 7.60
C PHE A 440 -8.52 3.69 8.65
N PRO A 441 -8.84 3.01 9.75
CA PRO A 441 -10.07 2.30 10.07
C PRO A 441 -10.97 3.01 11.09
N MET A 442 -10.65 4.21 11.58
CA MET A 442 -11.34 4.79 12.74
C MET A 442 -12.82 5.13 12.46
N ILE A 443 -13.19 5.42 11.22
CA ILE A 443 -14.57 5.65 10.78
C ILE A 443 -15.09 4.46 9.98
N ILE A 444 -14.31 3.94 9.04
CA ILE A 444 -14.66 2.77 8.22
C ILE A 444 -13.92 1.57 8.84
N ASN A 445 -14.58 0.96 9.83
CA ASN A 445 -13.95 0.09 10.83
C ASN A 445 -13.85 -1.37 10.35
N SER A 446 -12.86 -1.65 9.51
CA SER A 446 -12.55 -3.03 9.06
C SER A 446 -11.91 -3.88 10.17
N ASP A 447 -11.94 -5.21 10.02
CA ASP A 447 -11.26 -6.14 10.92
C ASP A 447 -9.77 -6.21 10.59
N GLU A 448 -8.97 -5.41 11.29
CA GLU A 448 -7.52 -5.33 11.13
C GLU A 448 -6.79 -6.58 11.65
N ARG A 449 -7.40 -7.37 12.54
CA ARG A 449 -6.86 -8.67 12.95
C ARG A 449 -6.76 -9.65 11.81
N GLN A 450 -7.56 -9.45 10.76
CA GLN A 450 -7.59 -10.32 9.60
C GLN A 450 -7.09 -9.65 8.32
N TRP A 451 -7.46 -8.38 8.11
CA TRP A 451 -7.34 -7.70 6.82
C TRP A 451 -6.60 -6.36 6.95
N THR A 452 -5.32 -6.39 7.34
CA THR A 452 -4.48 -5.18 7.49
C THR A 452 -4.51 -4.27 6.24
N TRP A 453 -4.66 -4.82 5.04
CA TRP A 453 -4.71 -4.02 3.82
C TRP A 453 -5.93 -3.08 3.73
N MET A 454 -7.04 -3.39 4.40
CA MET A 454 -8.23 -2.52 4.43
C MET A 454 -8.06 -1.30 5.33
N ASP A 455 -7.16 -1.39 6.26
CA ASP A 455 -6.65 -0.33 7.09
C ASP A 455 -5.50 0.39 6.36
N GLU A 456 -4.35 -0.21 6.30
CA GLU A 456 -3.09 0.36 5.82
C GLU A 456 -3.08 0.65 4.32
N GLY A 457 -3.66 -0.25 3.54
CA GLY A 457 -3.64 -0.15 2.08
C GLY A 457 -4.58 0.93 1.55
N LEU A 458 -5.83 1.00 2.06
CA LEU A 458 -6.77 2.06 1.70
C LEU A 458 -6.26 3.43 2.15
N ASN A 459 -5.70 3.50 3.37
CA ASN A 459 -5.10 4.70 3.90
C ASN A 459 -3.88 5.15 3.08
N THR A 460 -2.94 4.25 2.77
CA THR A 460 -1.75 4.57 1.95
C THR A 460 -2.12 5.06 0.55
N PHE A 461 -3.20 4.55 -0.04
CA PHE A 461 -3.69 5.06 -1.32
C PHE A 461 -4.11 6.54 -1.22
N VAL A 462 -4.91 6.92 -0.22
CA VAL A 462 -5.34 8.32 -0.04
C VAL A 462 -4.19 9.20 0.46
N GLN A 463 -3.25 8.65 1.24
CA GLN A 463 -1.98 9.31 1.59
C GLN A 463 -1.23 9.73 0.33
N TYR A 464 -1.06 8.82 -0.64
CA TYR A 464 -0.39 9.13 -1.91
C TYR A 464 -1.04 10.33 -2.62
N LEU A 465 -2.38 10.37 -2.67
CA LEU A 465 -3.10 11.51 -3.24
C LEU A 465 -2.88 12.80 -2.44
N THR A 466 -2.81 12.69 -1.10
CA THR A 466 -2.59 13.83 -0.20
C THR A 466 -1.17 14.37 -0.33
N GLU A 467 -0.17 13.52 -0.44
CA GLU A 467 1.22 13.89 -0.68
C GLU A 467 1.37 14.66 -2.00
N LYS A 468 0.68 14.24 -3.07
CA LYS A 468 0.66 14.95 -4.35
C LYS A 468 -0.11 16.28 -4.31
N GLU A 469 -1.11 16.42 -3.45
CA GLU A 469 -1.78 17.71 -3.20
C GLU A 469 -0.98 18.61 -2.25
N PHE A 470 -0.13 18.04 -1.39
CA PHE A 470 0.78 18.81 -0.53
C PHE A 470 1.92 19.45 -1.34
N ASP A 471 2.53 18.67 -2.23
CA ASP A 471 3.53 19.12 -3.19
C ASP A 471 3.44 18.24 -4.45
N ARG A 472 3.32 18.87 -5.64
CA ARG A 472 3.23 18.15 -6.91
C ARG A 472 4.42 17.20 -7.13
N ASP A 473 5.61 17.62 -6.73
CA ASP A 473 6.86 16.88 -6.88
C ASP A 473 7.24 16.09 -5.61
N TYR A 474 6.27 15.91 -4.69
CA TYR A 474 6.50 15.17 -3.45
C TYR A 474 7.13 13.80 -3.73
N PRO A 475 8.25 13.44 -3.08
CA PRO A 475 8.94 12.17 -3.31
C PRO A 475 8.21 11.02 -2.59
N THR A 476 7.06 10.65 -3.14
CA THR A 476 6.25 9.52 -2.63
C THR A 476 7.05 8.22 -2.69
N ARG A 477 6.77 7.31 -1.77
CA ARG A 477 7.44 6.00 -1.70
C ARG A 477 6.52 4.84 -2.08
N ARG A 478 5.22 5.08 -2.15
CA ARG A 478 4.16 4.09 -2.38
C ARG A 478 3.06 4.73 -3.20
N GLY A 479 2.35 3.93 -3.98
CA GLY A 479 1.21 4.35 -4.77
C GLY A 479 1.46 4.39 -6.27
N ALA A 480 2.61 4.88 -6.75
CA ALA A 480 2.94 4.80 -8.16
C ALA A 480 3.24 3.35 -8.60
N ALA A 481 2.81 2.98 -9.80
CA ALA A 481 2.98 1.61 -10.33
C ALA A 481 4.44 1.14 -10.29
N ARG A 482 5.38 2.01 -10.66
CA ARG A 482 6.82 1.70 -10.65
C ARG A 482 7.39 1.36 -9.27
N ASP A 483 6.78 1.85 -8.17
CA ASP A 483 7.37 1.73 -6.83
C ASP A 483 7.24 0.30 -6.26
N ILE A 484 6.29 -0.50 -6.76
CA ILE A 484 6.03 -1.87 -6.27
C ILE A 484 6.78 -2.96 -7.06
N ARG A 485 7.39 -2.62 -8.21
CA ARG A 485 8.02 -3.56 -9.14
C ARG A 485 9.04 -4.49 -8.48
N ASN A 486 9.98 -3.92 -7.72
CA ASN A 486 11.03 -4.69 -7.04
C ASN A 486 10.48 -5.71 -6.03
N TYR A 487 9.34 -5.39 -5.37
CA TYR A 487 8.67 -6.31 -4.49
C TYR A 487 7.98 -7.41 -5.28
N MET A 488 7.21 -7.05 -6.31
CA MET A 488 6.42 -8.00 -7.10
C MET A 488 7.29 -8.96 -7.91
N GLY A 489 8.42 -8.50 -8.46
CA GLY A 489 9.41 -9.32 -9.16
C GLY A 489 10.37 -10.10 -8.25
N GLY A 490 10.26 -9.93 -6.92
CA GLY A 490 11.15 -10.56 -5.94
C GLY A 490 10.89 -12.05 -5.72
N ASP A 491 11.62 -12.63 -4.75
CA ASP A 491 11.51 -14.04 -4.36
C ASP A 491 10.09 -14.40 -3.92
N LYS A 492 9.39 -15.20 -4.71
CA LYS A 492 7.99 -15.59 -4.49
C LYS A 492 7.78 -16.40 -3.21
N SER A 493 8.80 -17.08 -2.69
CA SER A 493 8.73 -17.78 -1.39
C SER A 493 8.60 -16.83 -0.19
N ARG A 494 8.85 -15.53 -0.40
CA ARG A 494 8.81 -14.47 0.62
C ARG A 494 7.81 -13.36 0.28
N ILE A 495 6.84 -13.66 -0.53
CA ILE A 495 5.73 -12.77 -0.90
C ILE A 495 4.42 -13.46 -0.54
N SER A 496 3.49 -12.71 0.06
CA SER A 496 2.14 -13.20 0.38
C SER A 496 1.11 -12.51 -0.51
N PRO A 497 -0.04 -13.15 -0.83
CA PRO A 497 -1.19 -12.44 -1.36
C PRO A 497 -1.65 -11.30 -0.42
N ILE A 498 -2.26 -10.25 -0.95
CA ILE A 498 -2.83 -9.17 -0.11
C ILE A 498 -3.87 -9.74 0.87
N MET A 499 -4.67 -10.70 0.40
CA MET A 499 -5.69 -11.40 1.21
C MET A 499 -5.09 -12.43 2.18
N THR A 500 -3.94 -12.14 2.78
CA THR A 500 -3.31 -12.94 3.81
C THR A 500 -3.68 -12.42 5.19
N ASN A 501 -3.87 -13.32 6.16
CA ASN A 501 -4.12 -12.96 7.55
C ASN A 501 -2.96 -12.13 8.13
N SER A 502 -3.28 -11.10 8.89
CA SER A 502 -2.35 -10.10 9.41
C SER A 502 -1.12 -10.65 10.15
N GLU A 503 -1.25 -11.77 10.86
CA GLU A 503 -0.12 -12.39 11.57
C GLU A 503 0.79 -13.26 10.66
N SER A 504 0.40 -13.49 9.38
CA SER A 504 1.10 -14.41 8.47
C SER A 504 1.73 -13.72 7.26
N ILE A 505 1.81 -12.39 7.26
CA ILE A 505 2.25 -11.60 6.12
C ILE A 505 3.78 -11.56 6.04
N TYR A 506 4.33 -11.98 4.89
CA TYR A 506 5.71 -11.70 4.53
C TYR A 506 5.86 -10.27 3.98
N GLN A 507 6.97 -9.59 4.36
CA GLN A 507 7.27 -8.23 3.92
C GLN A 507 6.09 -7.26 4.16
N PHE A 508 5.64 -7.19 5.40
CA PHE A 508 4.44 -6.50 5.87
C PHE A 508 4.22 -5.11 5.23
N GLY A 509 5.23 -4.24 5.21
CA GLY A 509 5.13 -2.90 4.65
C GLY A 509 4.90 -2.84 3.12
N ASN A 510 5.35 -3.86 2.38
CA ASN A 510 5.06 -3.96 0.94
C ASN A 510 3.70 -4.60 0.68
N ASN A 511 3.34 -5.63 1.44
CA ASN A 511 2.10 -6.37 1.27
C ASN A 511 0.86 -5.59 1.70
N ALA A 512 0.87 -5.06 2.94
CA ALA A 512 -0.30 -4.41 3.52
C ALA A 512 -0.48 -2.95 3.06
N TYR A 513 0.61 -2.24 2.77
CA TYR A 513 0.64 -0.83 2.39
C TYR A 513 0.84 -0.63 0.88
N GLY A 514 2.02 -1.05 0.38
CA GLY A 514 2.48 -0.69 -0.96
C GLY A 514 1.66 -1.32 -2.08
N LYS A 515 1.53 -2.65 -2.08
CA LYS A 515 0.84 -3.38 -3.16
C LYS A 515 -0.64 -2.98 -3.28
N PRO A 516 -1.45 -2.92 -2.20
CA PRO A 516 -2.84 -2.49 -2.33
C PRO A 516 -2.99 -1.03 -2.74
N ALA A 517 -2.17 -0.11 -2.22
CA ALA A 517 -2.19 1.29 -2.64
C ALA A 517 -1.86 1.45 -4.12
N THR A 518 -0.86 0.71 -4.61
CA THR A 518 -0.52 0.70 -6.04
C THR A 518 -1.63 0.10 -6.89
N ALA A 519 -2.25 -1.02 -6.46
CA ALA A 519 -3.37 -1.62 -7.15
C ALA A 519 -4.54 -0.62 -7.30
N LEU A 520 -4.90 0.09 -6.23
CA LEU A 520 -5.96 1.11 -6.26
C LEU A 520 -5.60 2.29 -7.16
N ASN A 521 -4.32 2.71 -7.17
CA ASN A 521 -3.87 3.77 -8.06
C ASN A 521 -3.93 3.35 -9.53
N ILE A 522 -3.57 2.10 -9.85
CA ILE A 522 -3.71 1.52 -11.21
C ILE A 522 -5.19 1.46 -11.62
N LEU A 523 -6.08 1.03 -10.73
CA LEU A 523 -7.52 1.08 -11.00
C LEU A 523 -7.98 2.50 -11.34
N ARG A 524 -7.51 3.49 -10.55
CA ARG A 524 -7.89 4.90 -10.72
C ARG A 524 -7.33 5.53 -11.99
N GLU A 525 -6.05 5.30 -12.31
CA GLU A 525 -5.38 5.99 -13.41
C GLU A 525 -5.54 5.26 -14.75
N THR A 526 -5.56 3.91 -14.73
CA THR A 526 -5.39 3.10 -15.94
C THR A 526 -6.64 2.31 -16.32
N ILE A 527 -7.36 1.72 -15.34
CA ILE A 527 -8.47 0.79 -15.62
C ILE A 527 -9.82 1.52 -15.69
N MET A 528 -10.17 2.26 -14.64
CA MET A 528 -11.50 2.88 -14.49
C MET A 528 -11.51 4.36 -14.92
N GLY A 529 -10.38 5.05 -14.79
CA GLY A 529 -10.30 6.50 -14.86
C GLY A 529 -10.70 7.19 -13.55
N ARG A 530 -10.16 8.40 -13.33
CA ARG A 530 -10.27 9.13 -12.06
C ARG A 530 -11.70 9.40 -11.60
N GLU A 531 -12.57 9.84 -12.51
CA GLU A 531 -13.94 10.23 -12.15
C GLU A 531 -14.76 9.05 -11.64
N LEU A 532 -14.69 7.92 -12.35
CA LEU A 532 -15.46 6.73 -12.02
C LEU A 532 -14.94 6.04 -10.76
N PHE A 533 -13.61 5.93 -10.64
CA PHE A 533 -12.99 5.37 -9.45
C PHE A 533 -13.29 6.23 -8.21
N ASP A 534 -13.08 7.53 -8.28
CA ASP A 534 -13.30 8.45 -7.15
C ASP A 534 -14.76 8.44 -6.71
N TYR A 535 -15.71 8.29 -7.64
CA TYR A 535 -17.12 8.10 -7.33
C TYR A 535 -17.38 6.80 -6.56
N ALA A 536 -16.88 5.67 -7.07
CA ALA A 536 -17.07 4.36 -6.44
C ALA A 536 -16.41 4.27 -5.05
N PHE A 537 -15.22 4.84 -4.89
CA PHE A 537 -14.49 4.86 -3.63
C PHE A 537 -15.20 5.74 -2.57
N LYS A 538 -15.78 6.87 -2.97
CA LYS A 538 -16.66 7.68 -2.10
C LYS A 538 -17.91 6.92 -1.70
N GLU A 539 -18.51 6.19 -2.62
CA GLU A 539 -19.70 5.39 -2.33
C GLU A 539 -19.40 4.30 -1.31
N TYR A 540 -18.26 3.60 -1.42
CA TYR A 540 -17.79 2.69 -0.38
C TYR A 540 -17.65 3.39 0.97
N SER A 541 -16.97 4.53 1.00
CA SER A 541 -16.77 5.30 2.23
C SER A 541 -18.10 5.74 2.85
N ARG A 542 -19.06 6.15 2.04
CA ARG A 542 -20.40 6.57 2.49
C ARG A 542 -21.25 5.41 3.01
N ARG A 543 -21.23 4.24 2.34
CA ARG A 543 -21.99 3.04 2.72
C ARG A 543 -21.51 2.48 4.06
N TRP A 544 -20.20 2.52 4.29
CA TRP A 544 -19.55 1.86 5.43
C TRP A 544 -19.03 2.80 6.51
N ALA A 545 -19.31 4.09 6.43
CA ALA A 545 -19.02 5.02 7.53
C ALA A 545 -19.69 4.56 8.82
N PHE A 546 -18.91 4.47 9.90
CA PHE A 546 -19.30 3.99 11.23
C PHE A 546 -19.86 2.56 11.24
N LYS A 547 -19.32 1.69 10.40
CA LYS A 547 -19.69 0.28 10.28
C LYS A 547 -18.47 -0.60 10.09
N HIS A 548 -18.70 -1.93 10.08
CA HIS A 548 -17.66 -2.94 9.95
C HIS A 548 -17.70 -3.61 8.56
N PRO A 549 -17.03 -3.06 7.53
CA PRO A 549 -16.95 -3.70 6.22
C PRO A 549 -15.97 -4.88 6.22
N SER A 550 -16.21 -5.81 5.30
CA SER A 550 -15.31 -6.89 4.92
C SER A 550 -14.68 -6.61 3.54
N PRO A 551 -13.65 -7.37 3.11
CA PRO A 551 -13.14 -7.29 1.75
C PRO A 551 -14.20 -7.45 0.66
N ALA A 552 -15.16 -8.37 0.85
CA ALA A 552 -16.26 -8.59 -0.08
C ALA A 552 -17.15 -7.34 -0.26
N ASP A 553 -17.36 -6.59 0.81
CA ASP A 553 -18.16 -5.36 0.77
C ASP A 553 -17.44 -4.27 -0.04
N PHE A 554 -16.11 -4.20 0.07
CA PHE A 554 -15.30 -3.28 -0.73
C PHE A 554 -15.34 -3.65 -2.23
N PHE A 555 -15.02 -4.90 -2.57
CA PHE A 555 -14.98 -5.33 -3.97
C PHE A 555 -16.32 -5.15 -4.66
N ARG A 556 -17.40 -5.62 -4.03
CA ARG A 556 -18.75 -5.46 -4.55
C ARG A 556 -19.18 -4.01 -4.68
N THR A 557 -18.82 -3.15 -3.72
CA THR A 557 -19.17 -1.73 -3.82
C THR A 557 -18.47 -1.06 -4.99
N MET A 558 -17.19 -1.37 -5.20
CA MET A 558 -16.44 -0.81 -6.33
C MET A 558 -17.04 -1.19 -7.67
N GLU A 559 -17.47 -2.44 -7.82
CA GLU A 559 -18.14 -2.94 -9.04
C GLU A 559 -19.57 -2.39 -9.21
N ASP A 560 -20.40 -2.44 -8.15
CA ASP A 560 -21.78 -1.96 -8.19
C ASP A 560 -21.87 -0.46 -8.50
N ALA A 561 -21.01 0.34 -7.86
CA ALA A 561 -21.03 1.78 -8.06
C ALA A 561 -20.44 2.22 -9.40
N SER A 562 -19.49 1.48 -9.96
CA SER A 562 -18.85 1.81 -11.24
C SER A 562 -19.51 1.14 -12.45
N GLY A 563 -20.13 -0.02 -12.26
CA GLY A 563 -20.63 -0.88 -13.34
C GLY A 563 -19.49 -1.57 -14.12
N VAL A 564 -18.27 -1.59 -13.59
CA VAL A 564 -17.10 -2.25 -14.20
C VAL A 564 -16.89 -3.62 -13.56
N ASP A 565 -16.72 -4.66 -14.37
CA ASP A 565 -16.31 -5.99 -13.90
C ASP A 565 -14.80 -5.95 -13.53
N LEU A 566 -14.53 -6.11 -12.24
CA LEU A 566 -13.16 -6.07 -11.68
C LEU A 566 -12.75 -7.41 -11.06
N ASP A 567 -13.55 -8.45 -11.19
CA ASP A 567 -13.26 -9.77 -10.61
C ASP A 567 -11.89 -10.31 -11.02
N TRP A 568 -11.50 -10.11 -12.29
CA TRP A 568 -10.19 -10.49 -12.81
C TRP A 568 -9.07 -9.73 -12.10
N PHE A 569 -9.28 -8.45 -11.82
CA PHE A 569 -8.31 -7.60 -11.16
C PHE A 569 -8.13 -8.01 -9.69
N TRP A 570 -9.25 -8.14 -8.95
CA TRP A 570 -9.21 -8.58 -7.56
C TRP A 570 -8.55 -9.95 -7.42
N ARG A 571 -8.92 -10.90 -8.27
CA ARG A 571 -8.35 -12.25 -8.29
C ARG A 571 -6.83 -12.24 -8.44
N GLY A 572 -6.31 -11.49 -9.39
CA GLY A 572 -4.88 -11.39 -9.64
C GLY A 572 -4.14 -10.61 -8.56
N TRP A 573 -4.51 -9.36 -8.34
CA TRP A 573 -3.79 -8.46 -7.45
C TRP A 573 -3.90 -8.83 -5.97
N PHE A 574 -5.08 -9.26 -5.51
CA PHE A 574 -5.37 -9.46 -4.09
C PHE A 574 -5.20 -10.92 -3.63
N TYR A 575 -5.55 -11.89 -4.49
CA TYR A 575 -5.55 -13.30 -4.10
C TYR A 575 -4.32 -14.09 -4.58
N SER A 576 -3.44 -13.49 -5.39
CA SER A 576 -2.24 -14.18 -5.90
C SER A 576 -0.95 -13.43 -5.57
N THR A 577 0.19 -14.12 -5.79
CA THR A 577 1.54 -13.56 -5.76
C THR A 577 2.09 -13.29 -7.15
N ASP A 578 1.25 -13.41 -8.17
CA ASP A 578 1.58 -13.08 -9.55
C ASP A 578 2.01 -11.61 -9.67
N HIS A 579 2.70 -11.28 -10.73
CA HIS A 579 3.18 -9.93 -11.03
C HIS A 579 2.89 -9.56 -12.48
N VAL A 580 3.01 -8.31 -12.79
CA VAL A 580 2.93 -7.85 -14.17
C VAL A 580 4.31 -8.02 -14.80
N ASP A 581 4.35 -8.75 -15.90
CA ASP A 581 5.53 -8.97 -16.73
C ASP A 581 5.01 -9.42 -18.10
N ILE A 582 4.92 -8.46 -19.03
CA ILE A 582 4.32 -8.66 -20.35
C ILE A 582 5.31 -8.20 -21.41
N ALA A 583 5.83 -9.16 -22.17
CA ALA A 583 6.82 -8.94 -23.21
C ALA A 583 6.20 -8.65 -24.59
N LEU A 584 6.87 -7.81 -25.39
CA LEU A 584 6.75 -7.79 -26.85
C LEU A 584 7.56 -8.98 -27.43
N ASP A 585 6.94 -10.16 -27.49
CA ASP A 585 7.63 -11.40 -27.83
C ASP A 585 8.09 -11.47 -29.29
N GLU A 586 7.21 -11.08 -30.21
CA GLU A 586 7.50 -11.04 -31.64
C GLU A 586 6.75 -9.88 -32.30
N VAL A 587 7.43 -9.15 -33.19
CA VAL A 587 6.81 -8.11 -34.03
C VAL A 587 7.16 -8.41 -35.47
N LYS A 588 6.14 -8.68 -36.29
CA LYS A 588 6.27 -8.83 -37.73
C LYS A 588 5.65 -7.65 -38.44
N TRP A 589 6.43 -7.01 -39.29
CA TRP A 589 5.99 -5.89 -40.10
C TRP A 589 5.70 -6.34 -41.53
N TYR A 590 4.48 -6.11 -42.00
CA TYR A 590 4.01 -6.45 -43.33
C TYR A 590 3.57 -5.21 -44.09
N GLN A 591 3.79 -5.24 -45.39
CA GLN A 591 3.20 -4.34 -46.35
C GLN A 591 2.39 -5.14 -47.34
N ILE A 592 1.41 -4.53 -48.01
CA ILE A 592 0.62 -5.19 -49.04
C ILE A 592 1.50 -5.33 -50.29
N ASP A 593 1.61 -6.58 -50.80
CA ASP A 593 2.10 -6.84 -52.17
C ASP A 593 1.04 -6.28 -53.12
N THR A 594 1.32 -5.12 -53.71
CA THR A 594 0.38 -4.41 -54.58
C THR A 594 0.28 -5.07 -55.94
N GLN A 595 1.26 -5.91 -56.29
CA GLN A 595 1.49 -6.49 -57.63
C GLN A 595 1.54 -5.43 -58.74
N ASN A 596 1.68 -4.15 -58.38
CA ASN A 596 2.00 -3.10 -59.32
C ASN A 596 3.48 -3.24 -59.74
N PRO A 597 3.79 -3.55 -61.01
CA PRO A 597 5.16 -3.88 -61.41
C PRO A 597 6.16 -2.75 -61.10
N GLU A 598 5.73 -1.49 -61.12
CA GLU A 598 6.61 -0.36 -60.80
C GLU A 598 6.91 -0.27 -59.31
N VAL A 599 5.90 -0.56 -58.43
CA VAL A 599 6.05 -0.54 -56.98
C VAL A 599 6.88 -1.75 -56.52
N GLU A 600 6.58 -2.93 -57.02
CA GLU A 600 7.29 -4.16 -56.65
C GLU A 600 8.75 -4.17 -57.14
N ALA A 601 9.01 -3.72 -58.36
CA ALA A 601 10.38 -3.55 -58.86
C ALA A 601 11.20 -2.53 -58.03
N ALA A 602 10.56 -1.47 -57.54
CA ALA A 602 11.23 -0.49 -56.65
C ALA A 602 11.47 -1.11 -55.27
N PHE A 603 10.51 -1.90 -54.72
CA PHE A 603 10.65 -2.62 -53.46
C PHE A 603 11.79 -3.65 -53.53
N ASP A 604 11.83 -4.51 -54.57
CA ASP A 604 12.83 -5.55 -54.76
C ASP A 604 14.24 -4.94 -54.95
N ARG A 605 14.35 -3.86 -55.69
CA ARG A 605 15.62 -3.11 -55.87
C ARG A 605 16.10 -2.56 -54.49
N GLY A 606 15.17 -2.02 -53.70
CA GLY A 606 15.48 -1.54 -52.36
C GLY A 606 15.87 -2.68 -51.40
N ALA A 607 15.25 -3.85 -51.53
CA ALA A 607 15.57 -5.04 -50.73
C ALA A 607 16.99 -5.54 -51.11
N ALA A 608 17.27 -5.70 -52.39
CA ALA A 608 18.59 -6.13 -52.87
C ALA A 608 19.72 -5.16 -52.45
N ALA A 609 19.45 -3.85 -52.45
CA ALA A 609 20.42 -2.86 -52.00
C ALA A 609 20.71 -2.91 -50.45
N ARG A 610 19.81 -3.48 -49.66
CA ARG A 610 19.99 -3.68 -48.20
C ARG A 610 20.64 -5.02 -47.84
N GLU A 611 20.76 -5.96 -48.78
CA GLU A 611 21.46 -7.21 -48.51
C GLU A 611 22.92 -6.93 -48.15
N PRO A 612 23.45 -7.54 -47.09
CA PRO A 612 24.86 -7.43 -46.77
C PRO A 612 25.73 -7.97 -47.92
N ALA A 613 26.73 -7.20 -48.34
CA ALA A 613 27.66 -7.68 -49.33
C ALA A 613 28.42 -8.92 -48.85
N ASP A 614 28.53 -9.96 -49.71
CA ASP A 614 29.34 -11.14 -49.40
C ASP A 614 30.83 -10.71 -49.31
N ILE A 615 31.53 -11.27 -48.30
CA ILE A 615 32.94 -10.97 -48.09
C ILE A 615 33.80 -11.30 -49.31
N ALA A 616 33.40 -12.31 -50.10
CA ALA A 616 34.09 -12.67 -51.35
C ALA A 616 33.94 -11.55 -52.40
N LEU A 617 32.72 -11.02 -52.57
CA LEU A 617 32.50 -9.89 -53.50
C LEU A 617 33.33 -8.66 -53.09
N ILE A 618 33.36 -8.31 -51.79
CA ILE A 618 34.15 -7.19 -51.28
C ILE A 618 35.66 -7.37 -51.60
N ARG A 619 36.17 -8.59 -51.43
CA ARG A 619 37.57 -8.92 -51.72
C ARG A 619 37.86 -9.02 -53.22
N ASP A 620 36.90 -9.50 -54.00
CA ASP A 620 37.04 -9.61 -55.44
C ASP A 620 37.10 -8.24 -56.13
N GLU A 621 36.47 -7.21 -55.58
CA GLU A 621 36.66 -5.82 -56.03
C GLU A 621 38.13 -5.38 -56.03
N GLU A 622 38.92 -5.86 -55.04
CA GLU A 622 40.37 -5.56 -54.98
C GLU A 622 41.19 -6.50 -55.87
N PHE A 623 40.84 -7.78 -55.93
CA PHE A 623 41.62 -8.83 -56.56
C PHE A 623 41.31 -9.02 -58.07
N ILE A 624 40.13 -8.60 -58.57
CA ILE A 624 39.66 -8.74 -59.92
C ILE A 624 39.36 -7.32 -60.47
N PRO A 625 40.37 -6.52 -60.81
CA PRO A 625 40.15 -5.10 -61.18
C PRO A 625 39.38 -4.99 -62.51
N THR A 626 39.30 -6.04 -63.28
CA THR A 626 38.53 -6.13 -64.54
C THR A 626 38.11 -7.57 -64.70
N SER A 627 36.81 -7.86 -64.71
CA SER A 627 36.27 -9.22 -64.96
C SER A 627 36.44 -9.60 -66.43
N TYR A 628 36.35 -10.90 -66.78
CA TYR A 628 36.50 -11.39 -68.09
C TYR A 628 35.42 -10.83 -69.04
N ILE A 629 34.21 -10.66 -68.60
CA ILE A 629 33.13 -10.03 -69.36
C ILE A 629 33.40 -8.55 -69.63
N GLU A 630 33.91 -7.83 -68.66
CA GLU A 630 34.31 -6.41 -68.88
C GLU A 630 35.49 -6.26 -69.83
N ALA A 631 36.39 -7.23 -69.86
CA ALA A 631 37.51 -7.25 -70.77
C ALA A 631 37.18 -7.64 -72.25
N ASP A 632 36.13 -8.42 -72.44
CA ASP A 632 35.63 -8.90 -73.74
C ASP A 632 34.18 -8.55 -74.00
N PRO A 633 33.85 -7.37 -74.56
CA PRO A 633 32.45 -6.97 -74.76
C PRO A 633 31.63 -7.89 -75.69
N THR A 634 32.27 -8.85 -76.37
CA THR A 634 31.53 -9.80 -77.19
C THR A 634 30.79 -10.85 -76.43
N LEU A 635 31.05 -10.92 -75.08
CA LEU A 635 30.38 -11.76 -74.17
C LEU A 635 29.11 -11.12 -73.59
N ASN A 636 28.87 -9.86 -73.88
CA ASN A 636 27.67 -9.17 -73.39
C ASN A 636 26.43 -9.74 -74.09
N ASP A 637 25.42 -10.11 -73.30
CA ASP A 637 24.12 -10.61 -73.75
C ASP A 637 23.01 -9.83 -73.15
N PHE A 638 21.80 -10.29 -73.29
CA PHE A 638 20.62 -9.74 -72.61
C PHE A 638 20.77 -9.70 -71.07
N TYR A 639 21.30 -10.78 -70.49
CA TYR A 639 21.36 -10.93 -69.02
C TYR A 639 22.48 -10.10 -68.36
N THR A 640 23.52 -9.76 -69.09
CA THR A 640 24.63 -8.91 -68.61
C THR A 640 24.36 -7.43 -68.77
N THR A 641 23.41 -7.04 -69.63
CA THR A 641 23.12 -5.65 -69.97
C THR A 641 21.76 -5.14 -69.48
N THR A 642 20.88 -6.05 -69.06
CA THR A 642 19.52 -5.70 -68.68
C THR A 642 19.42 -5.50 -67.15
N ASP A 643 18.76 -4.44 -66.72
CA ASP A 643 18.39 -4.26 -65.31
C ASP A 643 17.43 -5.39 -64.90
N PRO A 644 17.77 -6.24 -63.87
CA PRO A 644 16.90 -7.31 -63.42
C PRO A 644 15.56 -6.84 -62.85
N PHE A 645 15.47 -5.55 -62.51
CA PHE A 645 14.26 -4.91 -62.01
C PHE A 645 13.58 -4.01 -63.06
N MET A 646 13.83 -4.23 -64.32
CA MET A 646 13.18 -3.51 -65.41
C MET A 646 11.71 -3.92 -65.52
N VAL A 647 10.82 -2.94 -65.53
CA VAL A 647 9.39 -3.14 -65.78
C VAL A 647 9.09 -3.09 -67.29
N LEU A 648 8.45 -4.15 -67.81
CA LEU A 648 8.03 -4.19 -69.21
C LEU A 648 6.61 -3.61 -69.36
N GLU A 649 6.29 -3.12 -70.57
CA GLU A 649 4.92 -2.69 -70.89
C GLU A 649 3.91 -3.82 -70.80
N LEU A 650 4.33 -5.05 -71.03
CA LEU A 650 3.48 -6.25 -70.82
C LEU A 650 3.07 -6.40 -69.38
N ASP A 651 3.99 -6.19 -68.39
CA ASP A 651 3.72 -6.30 -66.96
C ASP A 651 2.64 -5.30 -66.55
N LYS A 652 2.68 -4.08 -67.13
CA LYS A 652 1.68 -3.03 -66.86
C LYS A 652 0.28 -3.41 -67.38
N VAL A 653 0.24 -3.98 -68.61
CA VAL A 653 -1.03 -4.47 -69.19
C VAL A 653 -1.65 -5.58 -68.36
N GLU A 654 -0.85 -6.57 -67.95
CA GLU A 654 -1.31 -7.69 -67.10
C GLU A 654 -1.81 -7.16 -65.76
N TYR A 655 -1.17 -6.12 -65.20
CA TYR A 655 -1.62 -5.47 -63.96
C TYR A 655 -2.96 -4.75 -64.16
N GLU A 656 -3.15 -4.01 -65.23
CA GLU A 656 -4.43 -3.32 -65.51
C GLU A 656 -5.58 -4.33 -65.74
N GLU A 657 -5.31 -5.42 -66.47
CA GLU A 657 -6.27 -6.51 -66.61
C GLU A 657 -6.70 -7.10 -65.29
N ARG A 658 -5.75 -7.28 -64.37
CA ARG A 658 -6.03 -7.77 -63.01
C ARG A 658 -6.86 -6.79 -62.22
N LEU A 659 -6.54 -5.52 -62.22
CA LEU A 659 -7.32 -4.46 -61.57
C LEU A 659 -8.80 -4.42 -62.03
N ALA A 660 -9.07 -4.80 -63.27
CA ALA A 660 -10.41 -4.82 -63.82
C ALA A 660 -11.34 -5.83 -63.08
N TYR A 661 -10.82 -6.83 -62.38
CA TYR A 661 -11.59 -7.84 -61.62
C TYR A 661 -11.88 -7.39 -60.19
N LEU A 662 -11.22 -6.32 -59.68
CA LEU A 662 -11.37 -5.87 -58.31
C LEU A 662 -12.46 -4.80 -58.15
N SER A 663 -13.10 -4.79 -56.99
CA SER A 663 -14.00 -3.70 -56.57
C SER A 663 -13.25 -2.40 -56.29
N ASP A 664 -13.93 -1.29 -56.22
CA ASP A 664 -13.31 0.00 -55.88
C ASP A 664 -12.72 0.01 -54.47
N GLU A 665 -13.32 -0.70 -53.49
CA GLU A 665 -12.80 -0.85 -52.13
C GLU A 665 -11.52 -1.69 -52.13
N GLU A 666 -11.42 -2.77 -52.92
CA GLU A 666 -10.22 -3.61 -53.04
C GLU A 666 -9.08 -2.86 -53.69
N LYS A 667 -9.37 -2.07 -54.76
CA LYS A 667 -8.40 -1.17 -55.37
C LYS A 667 -7.87 -0.12 -54.40
N ALA A 668 -8.77 0.48 -53.59
CA ALA A 668 -8.37 1.46 -52.58
C ALA A 668 -7.50 0.83 -51.50
N LEU A 669 -7.77 -0.43 -51.12
CA LEU A 669 -6.98 -1.18 -50.14
C LEU A 669 -5.55 -1.44 -50.67
N LEU A 670 -5.43 -1.92 -51.91
CA LEU A 670 -4.13 -2.12 -52.56
C LEU A 670 -3.31 -0.83 -52.65
N ALA A 671 -3.96 0.28 -52.98
CA ALA A 671 -3.32 1.58 -53.09
C ALA A 671 -3.08 2.28 -51.76
N SER A 672 -3.51 1.70 -50.63
CA SER A 672 -3.52 2.40 -49.33
C SER A 672 -2.13 2.69 -48.76
N GLY A 673 -1.11 1.90 -49.14
CA GLY A 673 0.27 2.03 -48.59
C GLY A 673 0.37 1.77 -47.07
N LYS A 674 -0.63 1.15 -46.47
CA LYS A 674 -0.70 0.89 -45.01
C LYS A 674 0.33 -0.13 -44.58
N ASN A 675 0.77 0.02 -43.36
CA ASN A 675 1.69 -0.89 -42.68
C ASN A 675 0.91 -1.74 -41.67
N TYR A 676 1.24 -3.03 -41.58
CA TYR A 676 0.58 -4.01 -40.71
C TYR A 676 1.62 -4.60 -39.80
N TYR A 677 1.40 -4.42 -38.48
CA TYR A 677 2.26 -4.97 -37.43
C TYR A 677 1.48 -6.10 -36.72
N GLU A 678 1.90 -7.35 -36.99
CA GLU A 678 1.45 -8.51 -36.21
C GLU A 678 2.35 -8.60 -34.99
N ILE A 679 1.75 -8.34 -33.82
CA ILE A 679 2.47 -8.31 -32.55
C ILE A 679 1.99 -9.46 -31.67
N THR A 680 2.92 -10.29 -31.22
CA THR A 680 2.69 -11.32 -30.22
C THR A 680 3.17 -10.80 -28.87
N PHE A 681 2.29 -10.83 -27.89
CA PHE A 681 2.56 -10.48 -26.51
C PHE A 681 2.61 -11.75 -25.68
N ARG A 682 3.54 -11.82 -24.72
CA ARG A 682 3.66 -12.92 -23.78
C ARG A 682 3.51 -12.42 -22.37
N ASN A 683 2.61 -13.05 -21.57
CA ASN A 683 2.44 -12.80 -20.15
C ASN A 683 3.33 -13.76 -19.37
N GLU A 684 4.46 -13.29 -18.86
CA GLU A 684 5.44 -14.06 -18.09
C GLU A 684 5.15 -14.01 -16.58
N GLY A 685 4.57 -12.91 -16.11
CA GLY A 685 4.34 -12.64 -14.68
C GLY A 685 3.05 -13.22 -14.12
N GLY A 686 2.09 -13.59 -14.98
CA GLY A 686 0.81 -14.19 -14.59
C GLY A 686 -0.32 -13.21 -14.33
N LEU A 687 -0.08 -11.95 -13.91
CA LEU A 687 -1.12 -10.92 -13.83
C LEU A 687 -1.54 -10.50 -15.24
N VAL A 688 -2.86 -10.42 -15.45
CA VAL A 688 -3.40 -9.87 -16.68
C VAL A 688 -3.58 -8.36 -16.53
N MET A 689 -3.19 -7.61 -17.58
CA MET A 689 -3.32 -6.16 -17.62
C MET A 689 -3.71 -5.71 -19.02
N PRO A 690 -4.27 -4.51 -19.20
CA PRO A 690 -4.44 -3.91 -20.51
C PRO A 690 -3.09 -3.79 -21.24
N LEU A 691 -3.09 -3.93 -22.57
CA LEU A 691 -1.93 -3.64 -23.38
C LEU A 691 -1.99 -2.17 -23.81
N ILE A 692 -0.98 -1.41 -23.43
CA ILE A 692 -0.87 0.01 -23.74
C ILE A 692 0.34 0.18 -24.65
N LEU A 693 0.10 0.46 -25.94
CA LEU A 693 1.13 0.57 -26.95
C LEU A 693 1.29 2.00 -27.43
N GLN A 694 2.51 2.44 -27.51
CA GLN A 694 2.86 3.67 -28.21
C GLN A 694 3.55 3.30 -29.52
N PHE A 695 3.02 3.78 -30.64
CA PHE A 695 3.68 3.78 -31.94
C PHE A 695 4.34 5.14 -32.14
N GLU A 696 5.63 5.15 -32.34
CA GLU A 696 6.40 6.34 -32.74
C GLU A 696 6.78 6.20 -34.22
N TYR A 697 6.43 7.19 -35.01
CA TYR A 697 6.65 7.21 -36.45
C TYR A 697 7.95 7.93 -36.82
N GLU A 698 8.44 7.72 -38.03
CA GLU A 698 9.69 8.35 -38.53
C GLU A 698 9.68 9.88 -38.50
N ASP A 699 8.49 10.50 -38.61
CA ASP A 699 8.33 11.96 -38.54
C ASP A 699 8.28 12.49 -37.07
N GLY A 700 8.43 11.59 -36.06
CA GLY A 700 8.41 11.91 -34.66
C GLY A 700 6.99 12.06 -34.06
N THR A 701 5.94 11.84 -34.85
CA THR A 701 4.58 11.78 -34.33
C THR A 701 4.35 10.48 -33.55
N GLN A 702 3.44 10.50 -32.57
CA GLN A 702 3.18 9.37 -31.70
C GLN A 702 1.68 9.09 -31.59
N GLU A 703 1.32 7.82 -31.49
CA GLU A 703 -0.03 7.34 -31.27
C GLU A 703 -0.05 6.33 -30.12
N ILE A 704 -0.98 6.47 -29.17
CA ILE A 704 -1.19 5.50 -28.10
C ILE A 704 -2.45 4.69 -28.37
N ARG A 705 -2.32 3.37 -28.33
CA ARG A 705 -3.43 2.40 -28.45
C ARG A 705 -3.57 1.60 -27.19
N ARG A 706 -4.81 1.54 -26.67
CA ARG A 706 -5.15 0.80 -25.45
C ARG A 706 -6.04 -0.38 -25.81
N ILE A 707 -5.62 -1.58 -25.42
CA ILE A 707 -6.35 -2.82 -25.60
C ILE A 707 -6.75 -3.30 -24.22
N PRO A 708 -8.06 -3.54 -23.97
CA PRO A 708 -8.54 -4.00 -22.66
C PRO A 708 -7.91 -5.32 -22.21
N ALA A 709 -7.89 -5.55 -20.89
CA ALA A 709 -7.33 -6.77 -20.28
C ALA A 709 -8.01 -8.05 -20.75
N GLU A 710 -9.24 -7.95 -21.26
CA GLU A 710 -10.04 -9.07 -21.81
C GLU A 710 -9.40 -9.70 -23.06
N ILE A 711 -8.34 -9.13 -23.63
CA ILE A 711 -7.54 -9.82 -24.64
C ILE A 711 -6.99 -11.16 -24.10
N TRP A 712 -6.76 -11.21 -22.78
CA TRP A 712 -6.26 -12.40 -22.07
C TRP A 712 -7.37 -13.38 -21.61
N LYS A 713 -8.62 -13.19 -22.04
CA LYS A 713 -9.79 -13.95 -21.53
C LYS A 713 -9.71 -15.46 -21.69
N MET A 714 -8.92 -15.95 -22.63
CA MET A 714 -8.70 -17.39 -22.84
C MET A 714 -7.64 -17.96 -21.88
N SER A 715 -7.02 -17.11 -21.06
CA SER A 715 -5.95 -17.47 -20.10
C SER A 715 -4.73 -18.15 -20.74
N GLU A 716 -4.47 -17.86 -22.01
CA GLU A 716 -3.29 -18.33 -22.73
C GLU A 716 -2.07 -17.46 -22.37
N PRO A 717 -0.86 -18.01 -22.35
CA PRO A 717 0.35 -17.24 -22.02
C PRO A 717 0.73 -16.23 -23.11
N THR A 718 0.21 -16.41 -24.33
CA THR A 718 0.50 -15.52 -25.46
C THR A 718 -0.78 -15.09 -26.16
N VAL A 719 -0.80 -13.85 -26.64
CA VAL A 719 -1.86 -13.33 -27.52
C VAL A 719 -1.24 -12.58 -28.68
N THR A 720 -1.83 -12.71 -29.87
CA THR A 720 -1.36 -12.03 -31.07
C THR A 720 -2.44 -11.09 -31.59
N LYS A 721 -2.04 -9.89 -31.99
CA LYS A 721 -2.94 -8.89 -32.58
C LYS A 721 -2.26 -8.12 -33.69
N VAL A 722 -3.02 -7.88 -34.77
CA VAL A 722 -2.55 -7.05 -35.90
C VAL A 722 -2.98 -5.60 -35.69
N PHE A 723 -2.03 -4.69 -35.84
CA PHE A 723 -2.20 -3.25 -35.84
C PHE A 723 -1.91 -2.68 -37.22
N MET A 724 -2.73 -1.77 -37.65
CA MET A 724 -2.60 -1.11 -38.94
C MET A 724 -2.24 0.35 -38.71
N THR A 725 -1.22 0.86 -39.41
CA THR A 725 -0.77 2.24 -39.34
C THR A 725 -0.64 2.85 -40.73
N GLU A 726 -0.78 4.17 -40.84
CA GLU A 726 -0.63 4.90 -42.11
C GLU A 726 0.87 5.08 -42.48
N GLN A 727 1.73 5.15 -41.48
CA GLN A 727 3.18 5.34 -41.66
C GLN A 727 3.94 4.18 -41.03
N PRO A 728 5.18 3.89 -41.48
CA PRO A 728 6.04 2.93 -40.78
C PRO A 728 6.35 3.40 -39.35
N ALA A 729 6.24 2.48 -38.37
CA ALA A 729 6.67 2.75 -37.02
C ALA A 729 8.18 2.64 -36.88
N ALA A 730 8.81 3.70 -36.39
CA ALA A 730 10.22 3.71 -36.05
C ALA A 730 10.48 2.97 -34.73
N GLN A 731 9.50 3.06 -33.78
CA GLN A 731 9.54 2.35 -32.51
C GLN A 731 8.13 1.99 -32.05
N ILE A 732 8.00 0.83 -31.41
CA ILE A 732 6.79 0.43 -30.66
C ILE A 732 7.22 0.21 -29.20
N THR A 733 6.48 0.82 -28.27
CA THR A 733 6.77 0.71 -26.83
C THR A 733 5.53 0.21 -26.09
N LEU A 734 5.67 -0.86 -25.31
CA LEU A 734 4.66 -1.34 -24.37
C LEU A 734 4.80 -0.59 -23.05
N ASP A 735 3.67 -0.19 -22.47
CA ASP A 735 3.57 0.58 -21.23
C ASP A 735 4.45 1.85 -21.18
N PRO A 736 4.31 2.77 -22.15
CA PRO A 736 5.21 3.91 -22.32
C PRO A 736 5.20 4.89 -21.14
N MET A 737 4.14 4.90 -20.33
CA MET A 737 3.97 5.80 -19.18
C MET A 737 4.10 5.10 -17.83
N LEU A 738 4.53 3.83 -17.80
CA LEU A 738 4.71 3.03 -16.58
C LEU A 738 3.43 2.91 -15.74
N GLU A 739 2.33 2.56 -16.40
CA GLU A 739 1.00 2.52 -15.82
C GLU A 739 0.64 1.15 -15.20
N THR A 740 1.36 0.07 -15.56
CA THR A 740 0.95 -1.32 -15.29
C THR A 740 1.74 -2.01 -14.17
N ALA A 741 2.83 -1.45 -13.69
CA ALA A 741 3.78 -2.04 -12.75
C ALA A 741 4.60 -3.22 -13.34
N ASP A 742 4.83 -3.24 -14.63
CA ASP A 742 5.66 -4.21 -15.33
C ASP A 742 7.06 -4.29 -14.69
N VAL A 743 7.49 -5.50 -14.33
CA VAL A 743 8.75 -5.70 -13.58
C VAL A 743 9.97 -5.79 -14.47
N ASP A 744 9.83 -6.32 -15.69
CA ASP A 744 10.86 -6.32 -16.73
C ASP A 744 10.45 -5.39 -17.88
N MET A 745 11.19 -4.32 -18.06
CA MET A 745 10.93 -3.34 -19.10
C MET A 745 11.92 -3.41 -20.26
N ASP A 746 12.88 -4.32 -20.20
CA ASP A 746 13.89 -4.43 -21.24
C ASP A 746 13.31 -5.04 -22.52
N ASP A 747 12.25 -5.82 -22.42
CA ASP A 747 11.50 -6.45 -23.52
C ASP A 747 10.25 -5.67 -23.98
N ASN A 748 10.04 -4.47 -23.45
CA ASN A 748 8.92 -3.59 -23.80
C ASN A 748 9.15 -2.75 -25.08
N TYR A 749 10.23 -3.00 -25.84
CA TYR A 749 10.60 -2.17 -26.99
C TYR A 749 10.79 -2.96 -28.27
N TRP A 750 10.26 -2.43 -29.35
CA TRP A 750 10.58 -2.89 -30.68
C TRP A 750 10.97 -1.69 -31.59
N PRO A 751 12.10 -1.71 -32.30
CA PRO A 751 13.22 -2.65 -32.14
C PRO A 751 13.80 -2.65 -30.73
N PRO A 752 14.43 -3.77 -30.27
CA PRO A 752 15.05 -3.85 -28.94
C PRO A 752 16.00 -2.66 -28.69
N ARG A 753 15.88 -2.05 -27.52
CA ARG A 753 16.57 -0.82 -27.15
C ARG A 753 17.71 -1.11 -26.17
N PRO A 754 18.96 -1.34 -26.65
CA PRO A 754 20.07 -1.56 -25.75
C PRO A 754 20.37 -0.30 -24.93
N GLN A 755 20.29 -0.39 -23.62
CA GLN A 755 20.73 0.67 -22.71
C GLN A 755 22.14 0.38 -22.21
N PRO A 756 23.08 1.35 -22.25
CA PRO A 756 24.41 1.13 -21.70
C PRO A 756 24.34 1.05 -20.18
N THR A 757 24.70 -0.09 -19.61
CA THR A 757 24.88 -0.26 -18.17
C THR A 757 26.16 0.42 -17.71
N ARG A 758 26.09 1.29 -16.71
CA ARG A 758 27.27 1.90 -16.09
C ARG A 758 27.83 0.99 -15.02
N PHE A 759 29.15 0.82 -15.04
CA PHE A 759 29.87 0.16 -13.93
C PHE A 759 30.86 1.13 -13.32
N GLU A 760 31.04 1.02 -12.00
CA GLU A 760 31.97 1.87 -11.24
C GLU A 760 33.35 1.21 -11.17
N LEU A 761 34.39 1.96 -11.57
CA LEU A 761 35.78 1.55 -11.36
C LEU A 761 36.22 2.02 -9.97
N PHE A 762 36.49 1.08 -9.07
CA PHE A 762 37.01 1.40 -7.76
C PHE A 762 38.40 0.80 -7.56
N LYS A 763 39.28 1.56 -6.87
CA LYS A 763 40.56 1.05 -6.40
C LYS A 763 40.28 0.23 -5.14
N SER A 764 40.68 -1.06 -5.09
CA SER A 764 40.45 -1.90 -3.92
C SER A 764 41.06 -1.22 -2.71
N GLU A 765 40.24 -0.55 -1.89
CA GLU A 765 40.67 -0.01 -0.60
C GLU A 765 40.34 -1.02 0.47
N ARG A 766 41.35 -1.37 1.26
CA ARG A 766 41.15 -2.06 2.52
C ARG A 766 40.26 -1.20 3.43
N GLY A 767 39.03 -1.57 3.57
CA GLY A 767 38.19 -1.22 4.73
C GLY A 767 37.85 0.26 4.91
N ARG A 768 37.05 0.85 4.01
CA ARG A 768 36.19 1.97 4.42
C ARG A 768 34.96 1.42 5.15
N ARG A 769 35.05 1.39 6.49
CA ARG A 769 33.85 1.34 7.32
C ARG A 769 33.06 2.60 7.00
N SER A 770 31.84 2.43 6.50
CA SER A 770 30.87 3.52 6.47
C SER A 770 30.54 3.85 7.94
N SER A 771 31.25 4.81 8.51
CA SER A 771 30.78 5.48 9.72
C SER A 771 29.55 6.30 9.32
N GLY A 772 28.37 5.89 9.75
CA GLY A 772 27.15 6.71 9.69
C GLY A 772 27.28 7.91 10.61
N GLY A 773 28.01 8.92 10.20
CA GLY A 773 28.31 10.14 10.95
C GLY A 773 28.76 11.28 10.04
N GLY A 774 28.26 11.34 8.79
CA GLY A 774 28.52 12.45 7.88
C GLY A 774 27.54 13.59 8.11
N GLU A 775 28.07 14.85 8.09
CA GLU A 775 27.23 16.06 8.09
C GLU A 775 26.09 15.97 7.09
N ASN A 776 24.89 16.38 7.50
CA ASN A 776 23.75 16.48 6.60
C ASN A 776 23.89 17.67 5.63
N PRO A 777 23.09 17.75 4.53
CA PRO A 777 23.22 18.81 3.54
C PRO A 777 23.10 20.23 4.12
N MET A 778 22.25 20.46 5.13
CA MET A 778 22.09 21.77 5.78
C MET A 778 23.34 22.14 6.59
N GLN A 779 23.94 21.19 7.29
CA GLN A 779 25.21 21.40 8.02
C GLN A 779 26.35 21.72 7.07
N ARG A 780 26.43 21.01 5.93
CA ARG A 780 27.43 21.31 4.87
C ARG A 780 27.25 22.70 4.29
N ALA A 781 26.02 23.11 4.02
CA ALA A 781 25.73 24.44 3.48
C ALA A 781 26.09 25.57 4.47
N ARG A 782 25.81 25.37 5.77
CA ARG A 782 26.23 26.31 6.82
C ARG A 782 27.75 26.45 6.89
N ARG A 783 28.48 25.33 6.88
CA ARG A 783 29.95 25.33 6.88
C ARG A 783 30.55 25.97 5.64
N ASP A 784 29.93 25.75 4.47
CA ASP A 784 30.35 26.39 3.23
C ASP A 784 30.17 27.93 3.31
N ALA A 785 29.04 28.40 3.82
CA ALA A 785 28.80 29.81 4.05
C ALA A 785 29.76 30.43 5.06
N GLU A 786 30.11 29.71 6.14
CA GLU A 786 31.10 30.12 7.13
C GLU A 786 32.51 30.23 6.51
N MET A 787 32.90 29.28 5.64
CA MET A 787 34.17 29.35 4.90
C MET A 787 34.21 30.53 3.93
N GLN A 788 33.09 30.86 3.28
CA GLN A 788 33.01 32.01 2.37
C GLN A 788 33.05 33.35 3.12
N SER A 789 32.45 33.43 4.31
CA SER A 789 32.42 34.63 5.14
C SER A 789 33.70 34.84 5.99
N GLY A 790 34.50 33.80 6.24
CA GLY A 790 35.78 33.87 6.96
C GLY A 790 37.01 34.11 6.10
N GLY A 791 36.81 34.31 4.79
CA GLY A 791 37.86 34.61 3.80
C GLY A 791 37.98 36.09 3.44
N GLU A 792 37.26 36.98 4.13
CA GLU A 792 37.46 38.42 4.13
C GLU A 792 38.19 38.80 5.45
#